data_011ae1123aeec46da6e7cee94360ad54
#
_entry.id   011ae1123aeec46da6e7cee94360ad54
#
_cell.length_a   1.000
_cell.length_b   1.000
_cell.length_c   1.000
_cell.angle_alpha   90.00
_cell.angle_beta   90.00
_cell.angle_gamma   90.00
#
_symmetry.space_group_name_H-M   'P 1'
#
loop_
_entity.id
_entity.type
_entity.pdbx_description
1 polymer ?
#
loop_
_entity_poly.entity_id
_entity_poly.type
_entity_poly.pdbx_seq_one_letter_code
_entity_poly.pdbx_strand_id
1 'polypeptide(L)'
;MAEENKDKKDIEDEEDTLSPEDIDSEMSKAMNDDREEEEEKVSKVKGKGLEGVAEGIQGGLEDAPLDDQVKTSFLDYAMSTITARALPDVRDGLKPVTRRIIYGMATMGMWPDKPFKKSARIVGDVMGKYHPHGDSSIYEAMARLAQDFAVRYMLVQGHGNYGSQDGDDPAAYRYTEARLNKLSLQMVRDMYKNTVDFVDTYDGDGQEPVVLPARIPNLIINGSQGIAVGMATNIPSHNLRETFNAIIALMKNPSLEPVDLMEYIKGPDFPGGGIICGRSGIKHYFETGSGNVKVRGRYHLEQNKDGRTSIVFTEVPYMVNKKLLAKSIMELCANKTLEDIQSIADYSDEKTGTKFTIELKKNANVDIVLNHLFKYTKLQSSFPVNMLALDRGTPRVLNMKQALELYIEFQREVVRRRTVFDLDKAKARNHILDGLIEACDNVDEVVSLIRGSKTQEEASIKLKERFNFDDEQVKAILDMTLRKLTGLERDKLSDEKAGHEKDMLEYNHILSDAAYLDSVLMKEMQEISDKFGDDRRTEISDIVTSEEDEDLIADKSILIALTKNGYIKRMSSDEFKMQNRGGIGVTGMTTKDDDEVSILTLSRTKRDVLFFTSVGKVYRVRGYQIPEGSRTSKGIPVINFLSLAKDERVLEILSVDAHDQKYLVFVTENGIIKKTSVEEYEYINKAGKIALNVREGDELFSVKATDGSAKILIGTSNGKICMFDESDVRSMGRTATGVKGVNLDGGKVIGLATSKEGNMVLTVSSKGIAKLTPIDEYRETSRGAKGVKTLKESDRTGGLVTMGVVHGDEQILIITDGGTLMRTSLTQLPTHGRYTSGVKLVTLRDSENIASISILPSDESIDTSAKESDEKAAKEEEQEDSENKIDAALTEMLHRSEDDGGSDEGSGEDDDI
;
A
#
# COMPACT_ATOMS: atom_id res chain seq x y z
N MET A 1 -58.75 5.38 -18.25
CA MET A 1 -58.84 3.96 -18.52
C MET A 1 -57.51 3.44 -18.06
N ALA A 2 -57.47 3.07 -16.83
CA ALA A 2 -57.75 1.76 -16.23
C ALA A 2 -56.67 0.78 -16.56
N GLU A 3 -55.99 0.50 -15.42
CA GLU A 3 -55.44 -0.79 -14.95
C GLU A 3 -54.08 -1.14 -15.60
N GLU A 4 -53.03 -1.39 -14.84
CA GLU A 4 -52.86 -2.25 -13.69
C GLU A 4 -51.76 -1.83 -12.74
N ASN A 5 -52.06 -1.88 -11.48
CA ASN A 5 -51.21 -1.83 -10.31
C ASN A 5 -50.92 -3.26 -9.86
N LYS A 6 -49.66 -3.55 -9.50
CA LYS A 6 -49.10 -4.50 -8.54
C LYS A 6 -47.76 -5.03 -9.07
N ASP A 7 -46.68 -5.03 -8.40
CA ASP A 7 -46.28 -5.24 -7.04
C ASP A 7 -44.88 -4.60 -6.82
N LYS A 8 -44.82 -3.66 -5.90
CA LYS A 8 -43.56 -3.32 -5.23
C LYS A 8 -43.42 -4.21 -4.02
N LYS A 9 -42.42 -5.02 -3.98
CA LYS A 9 -41.88 -5.59 -2.73
C LYS A 9 -40.47 -5.12 -2.54
N ASP A 10 -40.24 -4.59 -1.36
CA ASP A 10 -39.03 -4.09 -0.77
C ASP A 10 -37.91 -5.13 -0.88
N ILE A 11 -36.74 -4.67 -1.39
CA ILE A 11 -35.47 -5.38 -1.25
C ILE A 11 -34.62 -4.48 -0.37
N GLU A 12 -34.50 -4.88 0.89
CA GLU A 12 -33.47 -4.39 1.80
C GLU A 12 -32.14 -5.00 1.37
N ASP A 13 -31.20 -4.15 0.99
CA ASP A 13 -29.82 -4.55 0.72
C ASP A 13 -29.08 -4.77 2.04
N GLU A 14 -28.96 -6.02 2.46
CA GLU A 14 -27.94 -6.45 3.44
C GLU A 14 -26.63 -6.68 2.70
N GLU A 15 -25.55 -6.04 3.15
CA GLU A 15 -24.17 -6.36 2.75
C GLU A 15 -23.78 -7.73 3.32
N ASP A 16 -24.03 -8.79 2.55
CA ASP A 16 -23.57 -10.14 2.87
C ASP A 16 -22.09 -10.31 2.49
N THR A 17 -21.25 -10.27 3.49
CA THR A 17 -20.00 -11.03 3.47
C THR A 17 -20.37 -12.48 3.72
N LEU A 18 -20.49 -13.26 2.65
CA LEU A 18 -20.81 -14.68 2.69
C LEU A 18 -19.87 -15.41 3.66
N SER A 19 -20.44 -15.99 4.69
CA SER A 19 -19.73 -16.89 5.59
C SER A 19 -19.39 -18.20 4.85
N PRO A 20 -18.42 -19.00 5.33
CA PRO A 20 -18.11 -20.31 4.75
C PRO A 20 -19.33 -21.23 4.67
N GLU A 21 -20.34 -21.04 5.53
CA GLU A 21 -21.59 -21.81 5.56
C GLU A 21 -22.57 -21.37 4.45
N ASP A 22 -22.51 -20.10 4.02
CA ASP A 22 -23.34 -19.57 2.92
C ASP A 22 -22.82 -20.03 1.55
N ILE A 23 -21.51 -20.17 1.40
CA ILE A 23 -20.86 -20.71 0.19
C ILE A 23 -21.26 -22.20 0.00
N ASP A 24 -21.33 -22.98 1.08
CA ASP A 24 -21.79 -24.38 1.04
C ASP A 24 -23.27 -24.48 0.67
N SER A 25 -24.09 -23.50 1.04
CA SER A 25 -25.54 -23.52 0.73
C SER A 25 -25.81 -23.13 -0.72
N GLU A 26 -25.07 -22.17 -1.29
CA GLU A 26 -25.18 -21.82 -2.72
C GLU A 26 -24.58 -22.89 -3.65
N MET A 27 -23.46 -23.52 -3.24
CA MET A 27 -22.93 -24.69 -3.95
C MET A 27 -23.92 -25.86 -3.94
N SER A 28 -24.61 -26.07 -2.83
CA SER A 28 -25.64 -27.12 -2.74
C SER A 28 -26.89 -26.84 -3.61
N LYS A 29 -27.24 -25.56 -3.81
CA LYS A 29 -28.31 -25.16 -4.73
C LYS A 29 -27.92 -25.34 -6.19
N ALA A 30 -26.74 -24.88 -6.60
CA ALA A 30 -26.24 -25.06 -7.95
C ALA A 30 -26.10 -26.55 -8.33
N MET A 31 -25.68 -27.41 -7.40
CA MET A 31 -25.61 -28.87 -7.62
C MET A 31 -27.01 -29.52 -7.69
N ASN A 32 -28.03 -28.92 -7.10
CA ASN A 32 -29.40 -29.48 -7.20
C ASN A 32 -30.09 -29.06 -8.50
N ASP A 33 -29.88 -27.86 -9.00
CA ASP A 33 -30.44 -27.40 -10.29
C ASP A 33 -29.88 -28.22 -11.47
N ASP A 34 -28.56 -28.48 -11.49
CA ASP A 34 -27.94 -29.38 -12.49
C ASP A 34 -28.47 -30.84 -12.37
N ARG A 35 -28.81 -31.29 -11.17
CA ARG A 35 -29.39 -32.61 -10.95
C ARG A 35 -30.81 -32.73 -11.48
N GLU A 36 -31.65 -31.73 -11.32
CA GLU A 36 -33.02 -31.73 -11.82
C GLU A 36 -33.03 -31.70 -13.37
N GLU A 37 -32.09 -30.98 -14.00
CA GLU A 37 -31.94 -31.01 -15.47
C GLU A 37 -31.42 -32.36 -15.99
N GLU A 38 -30.54 -33.06 -15.28
CA GLU A 38 -30.06 -34.39 -15.65
C GLU A 38 -31.13 -35.49 -15.39
N GLU A 39 -31.86 -35.39 -14.30
CA GLU A 39 -32.96 -36.32 -14.03
C GLU A 39 -34.11 -36.13 -15.03
N GLU A 40 -34.39 -34.93 -15.52
CA GLU A 40 -35.38 -34.71 -16.59
C GLU A 40 -34.89 -35.24 -17.96
N LYS A 41 -33.59 -35.19 -18.24
CA LYS A 41 -32.99 -35.82 -19.42
C LYS A 41 -32.99 -37.35 -19.34
N VAL A 42 -32.69 -37.89 -18.15
CA VAL A 42 -32.71 -39.35 -17.91
C VAL A 42 -34.13 -39.92 -17.91
N SER A 43 -35.13 -39.16 -17.47
CA SER A 43 -36.54 -39.62 -17.53
C SER A 43 -37.14 -39.66 -18.94
N LYS A 44 -36.63 -38.77 -19.85
CA LYS A 44 -37.04 -38.78 -21.25
C LYS A 44 -36.38 -39.89 -22.08
N VAL A 45 -35.28 -40.49 -21.60
CA VAL A 45 -34.56 -41.58 -22.27
C VAL A 45 -35.14 -42.95 -21.87
N LYS A 46 -35.83 -43.07 -20.73
CA LYS A 46 -36.46 -44.36 -20.27
C LYS A 46 -37.67 -44.84 -21.07
N GLY A 47 -38.05 -44.16 -22.16
CA GLY A 47 -39.27 -44.47 -22.94
C GLY A 47 -39.08 -45.30 -24.22
N LYS A 48 -37.86 -45.70 -24.63
CA LYS A 48 -37.70 -46.60 -25.80
C LYS A 48 -36.45 -47.45 -25.71
N GLY A 49 -36.63 -48.74 -25.38
CA GLY A 49 -35.85 -49.84 -25.93
C GLY A 49 -34.50 -50.13 -25.24
N LEU A 50 -34.54 -50.62 -24.01
CA LEU A 50 -33.40 -51.28 -23.37
C LEU A 50 -33.60 -52.81 -23.17
N GLU A 51 -34.34 -53.48 -24.11
CA GLU A 51 -34.44 -54.94 -24.11
C GLU A 51 -33.39 -55.62 -25.01
N GLY A 52 -32.44 -54.92 -25.58
CA GLY A 52 -31.45 -55.45 -26.50
C GLY A 52 -29.97 -55.22 -26.16
N VAL A 53 -29.66 -54.62 -25.04
CA VAL A 53 -28.24 -54.28 -24.70
C VAL A 53 -27.62 -55.19 -23.61
N ALA A 54 -28.40 -56.09 -23.02
CA ALA A 54 -27.95 -56.92 -21.88
C ALA A 54 -27.11 -58.14 -22.24
N GLU A 55 -26.80 -58.41 -23.50
CA GLU A 55 -26.01 -59.60 -23.90
C GLU A 55 -24.57 -59.35 -24.31
N GLY A 56 -23.99 -58.16 -24.08
CA GLY A 56 -22.64 -57.79 -24.54
C GLY A 56 -21.66 -57.24 -23.50
N ILE A 57 -22.05 -57.03 -22.28
CA ILE A 57 -21.12 -56.50 -21.26
C ILE A 57 -20.57 -57.64 -20.40
N GLN A 58 -19.47 -58.25 -20.85
CA GLN A 58 -18.54 -59.03 -20.03
C GLN A 58 -17.62 -58.07 -19.24
N GLY A 59 -18.15 -57.23 -18.37
CA GLY A 59 -17.47 -56.47 -17.37
C GLY A 59 -18.07 -56.76 -16.02
N GLY A 60 -17.31 -57.24 -15.05
CA GLY A 60 -17.78 -57.43 -13.68
C GLY A 60 -18.31 -56.11 -13.12
N LEU A 61 -19.39 -56.19 -12.34
CA LEU A 61 -19.85 -55.07 -11.53
C LEU A 61 -18.75 -54.77 -10.50
N GLU A 62 -18.08 -53.61 -10.61
CA GLU A 62 -17.20 -53.13 -9.56
C GLU A 62 -18.01 -52.28 -8.58
N ASP A 63 -17.85 -52.57 -7.29
CA ASP A 63 -18.41 -51.72 -6.24
C ASP A 63 -17.60 -50.41 -6.19
N ALA A 64 -18.22 -49.32 -6.64
CA ALA A 64 -17.63 -47.97 -6.56
C ALA A 64 -18.42 -47.16 -5.52
N PRO A 65 -17.93 -47.06 -4.28
CA PRO A 65 -18.58 -46.22 -3.27
C PRO A 65 -18.65 -44.79 -3.75
N LEU A 66 -19.85 -44.17 -3.67
CA LEU A 66 -20.12 -42.83 -4.14
C LEU A 66 -19.17 -41.81 -3.50
N ASP A 67 -18.92 -41.94 -2.19
CA ASP A 67 -17.99 -41.07 -1.45
C ASP A 67 -16.57 -41.06 -2.00
N ASP A 68 -16.07 -42.22 -2.42
CA ASP A 68 -14.71 -42.34 -2.97
C ASP A 68 -14.65 -41.78 -4.39
N GLN A 69 -15.70 -42.00 -5.19
CA GLN A 69 -15.83 -41.42 -6.53
C GLN A 69 -15.88 -39.87 -6.46
N VAL A 70 -16.71 -39.33 -5.57
CA VAL A 70 -16.83 -37.88 -5.38
C VAL A 70 -15.52 -37.26 -4.89
N LYS A 71 -14.86 -37.90 -3.90
CA LYS A 71 -13.55 -37.40 -3.40
C LYS A 71 -12.49 -37.40 -4.50
N THR A 72 -12.38 -38.45 -5.25
CA THR A 72 -11.38 -38.57 -6.34
C THR A 72 -11.66 -37.53 -7.44
N SER A 73 -12.89 -37.46 -7.91
CA SER A 73 -13.30 -36.49 -8.96
C SER A 73 -13.13 -35.04 -8.51
N PHE A 74 -13.44 -34.73 -7.23
CA PHE A 74 -13.21 -33.40 -6.67
C PHE A 74 -11.74 -33.05 -6.55
N LEU A 75 -10.89 -33.98 -6.14
CA LEU A 75 -9.43 -33.78 -6.11
C LEU A 75 -8.87 -33.53 -7.52
N ASP A 76 -9.29 -34.32 -8.50
CA ASP A 76 -8.86 -34.15 -9.90
C ASP A 76 -9.32 -32.81 -10.46
N TYR A 77 -10.57 -32.40 -10.20
CA TYR A 77 -11.09 -31.08 -10.57
C TYR A 77 -10.32 -29.95 -9.87
N ALA A 78 -10.09 -30.06 -8.54
CA ALA A 78 -9.35 -29.06 -7.80
C ALA A 78 -7.92 -28.91 -8.31
N MET A 79 -7.20 -30.02 -8.52
CA MET A 79 -5.85 -30.03 -9.08
C MET A 79 -5.83 -29.42 -10.48
N SER A 80 -6.73 -29.80 -11.36
CA SER A 80 -6.85 -29.23 -12.70
C SER A 80 -7.12 -27.72 -12.66
N THR A 81 -8.04 -27.27 -11.79
CA THR A 81 -8.37 -25.85 -11.64
C THR A 81 -7.19 -25.04 -11.11
N ILE A 82 -6.43 -25.60 -10.17
CA ILE A 82 -5.27 -24.96 -9.57
C ILE A 82 -4.11 -24.87 -10.58
N THR A 83 -3.71 -26.01 -11.17
CA THR A 83 -2.49 -26.08 -11.98
C THR A 83 -2.70 -25.70 -13.45
N ALA A 84 -3.88 -26.01 -14.02
CA ALA A 84 -4.11 -25.85 -15.46
C ALA A 84 -5.07 -24.72 -15.82
N ARG A 85 -5.59 -23.92 -14.86
CA ARG A 85 -6.55 -22.86 -15.16
C ARG A 85 -6.30 -21.54 -14.45
N ALA A 86 -6.33 -21.51 -13.09
CA ALA A 86 -6.52 -20.27 -12.33
C ALA A 86 -5.21 -19.58 -11.97
N LEU A 87 -4.14 -20.33 -11.69
CA LEU A 87 -2.90 -19.77 -11.17
C LEU A 87 -1.85 -19.52 -12.26
N PRO A 88 -1.08 -18.44 -12.16
CA PRO A 88 0.06 -18.18 -13.04
C PRO A 88 1.28 -18.99 -12.58
N ASP A 89 2.16 -19.35 -13.53
CA ASP A 89 3.49 -19.88 -13.22
C ASP A 89 4.44 -18.72 -12.88
N VAL A 90 5.28 -18.88 -11.85
CA VAL A 90 6.20 -17.82 -11.41
C VAL A 90 7.23 -17.45 -12.47
N ARG A 91 7.62 -18.40 -13.33
CA ARG A 91 8.66 -18.26 -14.34
C ARG A 91 8.29 -17.32 -15.48
N ASP A 92 7.06 -17.43 -16.03
CA ASP A 92 6.59 -16.60 -17.15
C ASP A 92 5.41 -15.68 -16.78
N GLY A 93 4.86 -15.82 -15.58
CA GLY A 93 3.75 -15.00 -15.09
C GLY A 93 2.43 -15.20 -15.82
N LEU A 94 2.27 -16.28 -16.57
CA LEU A 94 1.11 -16.53 -17.39
C LEU A 94 0.25 -17.68 -16.86
N LYS A 95 -1.05 -17.53 -17.04
CA LYS A 95 -1.98 -18.66 -16.93
C LYS A 95 -1.92 -19.50 -18.22
N PRO A 96 -2.31 -20.78 -18.18
CA PRO A 96 -2.27 -21.63 -19.38
C PRO A 96 -2.96 -21.04 -20.59
N VAL A 97 -4.15 -20.48 -20.45
CA VAL A 97 -4.88 -19.86 -21.57
C VAL A 97 -4.11 -18.70 -22.20
N THR A 98 -3.55 -17.81 -21.38
CA THR A 98 -2.78 -16.66 -21.87
C THR A 98 -1.46 -17.07 -22.51
N ARG A 99 -0.80 -18.10 -21.96
CA ARG A 99 0.41 -18.70 -22.54
C ARG A 99 0.12 -19.27 -23.93
N ARG A 100 -0.96 -20.03 -24.08
CA ARG A 100 -1.40 -20.63 -25.34
C ARG A 100 -1.78 -19.59 -26.39
N ILE A 101 -2.38 -18.45 -25.97
CA ILE A 101 -2.68 -17.33 -26.86
C ILE A 101 -1.37 -16.72 -27.40
N ILE A 102 -0.42 -16.37 -26.53
CA ILE A 102 0.85 -15.77 -26.96
C ILE A 102 1.64 -16.74 -27.83
N TYR A 103 1.70 -18.03 -27.45
CA TYR A 103 2.35 -19.08 -28.23
C TYR A 103 1.70 -19.27 -29.60
N GLY A 104 0.36 -19.41 -29.67
CA GLY A 104 -0.38 -19.55 -30.90
C GLY A 104 -0.22 -18.34 -31.84
N MET A 105 -0.23 -17.11 -31.32
CA MET A 105 0.05 -15.92 -32.10
C MET A 105 1.48 -15.90 -32.66
N ALA A 106 2.46 -16.38 -31.88
CA ALA A 106 3.85 -16.46 -32.31
C ALA A 106 4.04 -17.52 -33.43
N THR A 107 3.45 -18.71 -33.26
CA THR A 107 3.50 -19.79 -34.27
C THR A 107 2.80 -19.39 -35.59
N MET A 108 1.71 -18.61 -35.50
CA MET A 108 1.06 -18.02 -36.68
C MET A 108 1.84 -16.85 -37.32
N GLY A 109 2.99 -16.46 -36.79
CA GLY A 109 3.82 -15.37 -37.26
C GLY A 109 3.17 -13.98 -37.14
N MET A 110 2.35 -13.74 -36.11
CA MET A 110 1.66 -12.46 -35.89
C MET A 110 2.56 -11.45 -35.16
N TRP A 111 3.68 -11.15 -35.76
CA TRP A 111 4.70 -10.26 -35.21
C TRP A 111 4.27 -8.78 -35.22
N PRO A 112 4.84 -7.92 -34.39
CA PRO A 112 4.51 -6.50 -34.31
C PRO A 112 4.70 -5.71 -35.62
N ASP A 113 5.58 -6.15 -36.50
CA ASP A 113 5.85 -5.58 -37.82
C ASP A 113 4.91 -6.10 -38.95
N LYS A 114 4.11 -7.12 -38.63
CA LYS A 114 3.18 -7.73 -39.59
C LYS A 114 1.80 -7.10 -39.51
N PRO A 115 0.98 -7.20 -40.58
CA PRO A 115 -0.41 -6.74 -40.54
C PRO A 115 -1.23 -7.40 -39.45
N PHE A 116 -2.21 -6.66 -38.92
CA PHE A 116 -3.22 -7.21 -38.02
C PHE A 116 -4.01 -8.34 -38.67
N LYS A 117 -4.45 -9.30 -37.87
CA LYS A 117 -5.32 -10.39 -38.27
C LYS A 117 -6.56 -10.44 -37.39
N LYS A 118 -7.67 -10.91 -37.96
CA LYS A 118 -8.94 -11.06 -37.22
C LYS A 118 -8.77 -11.89 -35.98
N SER A 119 -9.33 -11.42 -34.88
CA SER A 119 -9.31 -12.11 -33.58
C SER A 119 -9.93 -13.50 -33.68
N ALA A 120 -10.94 -13.67 -34.53
CA ALA A 120 -11.56 -14.95 -34.81
C ALA A 120 -10.58 -16.04 -35.29
N ARG A 121 -9.55 -15.67 -36.04
CA ARG A 121 -8.52 -16.60 -36.50
C ARG A 121 -7.62 -17.05 -35.33
N ILE A 122 -7.29 -16.13 -34.43
CA ILE A 122 -6.47 -16.43 -33.21
C ILE A 122 -7.22 -17.37 -32.32
N VAL A 123 -8.47 -17.01 -31.99
CA VAL A 123 -9.34 -17.82 -31.13
C VAL A 123 -9.54 -19.24 -31.71
N GLY A 124 -9.84 -19.33 -33.01
CA GLY A 124 -10.04 -20.64 -33.68
C GLY A 124 -8.79 -21.51 -33.67
N ASP A 125 -7.59 -20.93 -33.95
CA ASP A 125 -6.33 -21.69 -33.96
C ASP A 125 -5.94 -22.14 -32.53
N VAL A 126 -6.11 -21.26 -31.53
CA VAL A 126 -5.81 -21.59 -30.13
C VAL A 126 -6.77 -22.65 -29.59
N MET A 127 -8.06 -22.53 -29.88
CA MET A 127 -9.07 -23.50 -29.46
C MET A 127 -8.85 -24.87 -30.10
N GLY A 128 -8.53 -24.88 -31.41
CA GLY A 128 -8.40 -26.13 -32.16
C GLY A 128 -7.11 -26.90 -31.82
N LYS A 129 -6.03 -26.21 -31.41
CA LYS A 129 -4.72 -26.87 -31.24
C LYS A 129 -4.27 -27.00 -29.79
N TYR A 130 -4.61 -26.05 -28.94
CA TYR A 130 -3.97 -25.91 -27.63
C TYR A 130 -4.96 -25.89 -26.46
N HIS A 131 -6.13 -25.24 -26.62
CA HIS A 131 -7.00 -24.95 -25.49
C HIS A 131 -8.43 -25.41 -25.75
N PRO A 132 -8.81 -26.65 -25.28
CA PRO A 132 -10.11 -27.26 -25.58
C PRO A 132 -11.24 -26.68 -24.70
N HIS A 133 -11.46 -25.37 -24.75
CA HIS A 133 -12.51 -24.65 -24.01
C HIS A 133 -13.22 -23.63 -24.92
N GLY A 134 -14.29 -23.02 -24.40
CA GLY A 134 -15.13 -22.10 -25.17
C GLY A 134 -14.36 -20.91 -25.75
N ASP A 135 -14.75 -20.51 -26.96
CA ASP A 135 -14.19 -19.42 -27.73
C ASP A 135 -14.28 -18.06 -27.02
N SER A 136 -15.37 -17.83 -26.29
CA SER A 136 -15.57 -16.60 -25.51
C SER A 136 -14.49 -16.42 -24.45
N SER A 137 -14.16 -17.49 -23.71
CA SER A 137 -13.14 -17.43 -22.67
C SER A 137 -11.73 -17.14 -23.21
N ILE A 138 -11.41 -17.69 -24.38
CA ILE A 138 -10.14 -17.43 -25.08
C ILE A 138 -10.10 -15.97 -25.56
N TYR A 139 -11.21 -15.50 -26.15
CA TYR A 139 -11.30 -14.14 -26.65
C TYR A 139 -11.20 -13.10 -25.53
N GLU A 140 -11.91 -13.27 -24.42
CA GLU A 140 -11.86 -12.38 -23.27
C GLU A 140 -10.46 -12.33 -22.64
N ALA A 141 -9.80 -13.49 -22.51
CA ALA A 141 -8.41 -13.55 -22.06
C ALA A 141 -7.46 -12.79 -23.01
N MET A 142 -7.63 -12.93 -24.33
CA MET A 142 -6.87 -12.19 -25.32
C MET A 142 -7.17 -10.69 -25.28
N ALA A 143 -8.46 -10.32 -25.16
CA ALA A 143 -8.90 -8.93 -25.10
C ALA A 143 -8.28 -8.22 -23.88
N ARG A 144 -8.25 -8.89 -22.73
CA ARG A 144 -7.62 -8.34 -21.52
C ARG A 144 -6.13 -8.02 -21.71
N LEU A 145 -5.38 -8.83 -22.49
CA LEU A 145 -3.97 -8.56 -22.81
C LEU A 145 -3.76 -7.35 -23.73
N ALA A 146 -4.83 -6.86 -24.37
CA ALA A 146 -4.82 -5.70 -25.25
C ALA A 146 -5.41 -4.43 -24.62
N GLN A 147 -5.93 -4.51 -23.37
CA GLN A 147 -6.53 -3.39 -22.65
C GLN A 147 -5.47 -2.64 -21.82
N ASP A 148 -5.22 -1.39 -22.11
CA ASP A 148 -4.25 -0.53 -21.43
C ASP A 148 -4.68 -0.10 -20.01
N PHE A 149 -5.97 -0.21 -19.72
CA PHE A 149 -6.55 0.01 -18.38
C PHE A 149 -6.57 -1.26 -17.53
N ALA A 150 -6.40 -2.45 -18.11
CA ALA A 150 -6.43 -3.73 -17.39
C ALA A 150 -5.04 -4.30 -17.11
N VAL A 151 -4.06 -4.10 -18.01
CA VAL A 151 -2.68 -4.56 -17.87
C VAL A 151 -1.71 -3.40 -17.97
N ARG A 152 -0.67 -3.41 -17.14
CA ARG A 152 0.33 -2.33 -17.08
C ARG A 152 1.21 -2.29 -18.35
N TYR A 153 1.55 -3.45 -18.88
CA TYR A 153 2.33 -3.64 -20.10
C TYR A 153 1.62 -4.61 -21.03
N MET A 154 0.97 -4.07 -22.05
CA MET A 154 0.20 -4.87 -23.01
C MET A 154 1.07 -5.87 -23.76
N LEU A 155 0.62 -7.12 -23.81
CA LEU A 155 1.26 -8.20 -24.60
C LEU A 155 0.62 -8.38 -25.96
N VAL A 156 -0.62 -7.95 -26.16
CA VAL A 156 -1.33 -7.96 -27.41
C VAL A 156 -1.61 -6.53 -27.84
N GLN A 157 -1.41 -6.24 -29.12
CA GLN A 157 -1.83 -4.99 -29.75
C GLN A 157 -3.16 -5.23 -30.45
N GLY A 158 -4.21 -4.60 -29.96
CA GLY A 158 -5.55 -4.65 -30.55
C GLY A 158 -5.79 -3.56 -31.58
N HIS A 159 -6.71 -3.83 -32.52
CA HIS A 159 -7.29 -2.86 -33.44
C HIS A 159 -8.80 -3.07 -33.51
N GLY A 160 -9.55 -2.02 -33.13
CA GLY A 160 -10.99 -2.07 -32.92
C GLY A 160 -11.34 -1.83 -31.44
N ASN A 161 -12.61 -2.07 -31.06
CA ASN A 161 -13.08 -1.86 -29.70
C ASN A 161 -12.79 -3.10 -28.85
N TYR A 162 -11.94 -2.94 -27.84
CA TYR A 162 -11.58 -3.97 -26.85
C TYR A 162 -12.19 -3.69 -25.47
N GLY A 163 -13.28 -2.91 -25.40
CA GLY A 163 -13.95 -2.54 -24.17
C GLY A 163 -13.42 -1.24 -23.56
N SER A 164 -14.00 -0.81 -22.45
CA SER A 164 -13.66 0.44 -21.77
C SER A 164 -13.66 0.31 -20.25
N GLN A 165 -13.13 1.34 -19.53
CA GLN A 165 -13.23 1.44 -18.06
C GLN A 165 -14.68 1.64 -17.57
N ASP A 166 -15.61 1.92 -18.48
CA ASP A 166 -17.04 2.03 -18.16
C ASP A 166 -17.72 0.67 -18.06
N GLY A 167 -16.98 -0.40 -18.29
CA GLY A 167 -17.45 -1.77 -18.21
C GLY A 167 -18.15 -2.22 -19.51
N ASP A 168 -17.90 -1.55 -20.62
CA ASP A 168 -18.36 -2.03 -21.91
C ASP A 168 -17.51 -3.22 -22.33
N ASP A 169 -18.19 -4.26 -22.82
CA ASP A 169 -17.53 -5.47 -23.32
C ASP A 169 -16.78 -5.21 -24.64
N PRO A 170 -15.74 -5.99 -24.95
CA PRO A 170 -15.11 -5.98 -26.25
C PRO A 170 -16.11 -6.27 -27.36
N ALA A 171 -15.97 -5.62 -28.50
CA ALA A 171 -16.76 -5.98 -29.70
C ALA A 171 -16.51 -7.45 -30.08
N ALA A 172 -17.51 -8.12 -30.66
CA ALA A 172 -17.37 -9.52 -31.05
C ALA A 172 -16.10 -9.79 -31.88
N TYR A 173 -15.40 -10.90 -31.62
CA TYR A 173 -14.09 -11.25 -32.18
C TYR A 173 -14.02 -11.28 -33.72
N ARG A 174 -15.16 -11.36 -34.41
CA ARG A 174 -15.23 -11.22 -35.86
C ARG A 174 -14.96 -9.81 -36.37
N TYR A 175 -15.11 -8.77 -35.50
CA TYR A 175 -14.88 -7.37 -35.87
C TYR A 175 -13.49 -6.89 -35.50
N THR A 176 -12.96 -7.36 -34.37
CA THR A 176 -11.65 -6.94 -33.86
C THR A 176 -10.49 -7.63 -34.57
N GLU A 177 -9.33 -7.01 -34.53
CA GLU A 177 -8.08 -7.52 -35.10
C GLU A 177 -6.97 -7.40 -34.03
N ALA A 178 -6.01 -8.33 -34.07
CA ALA A 178 -4.90 -8.33 -33.12
C ALA A 178 -3.58 -8.75 -33.76
N ARG A 179 -2.50 -8.41 -33.09
CA ARG A 179 -1.15 -8.92 -33.32
C ARG A 179 -0.35 -8.85 -32.00
N LEU A 180 0.81 -9.48 -31.93
CA LEU A 180 1.69 -9.37 -30.77
C LEU A 180 2.20 -7.94 -30.60
N ASN A 181 2.32 -7.50 -29.34
CA ASN A 181 2.97 -6.23 -29.03
C ASN A 181 4.50 -6.37 -29.12
N LYS A 182 5.23 -5.26 -29.21
CA LYS A 182 6.70 -5.26 -29.24
C LYS A 182 7.33 -5.89 -28.00
N LEU A 183 6.72 -5.70 -26.83
CA LEU A 183 7.19 -6.30 -25.58
C LEU A 183 7.02 -7.83 -25.56
N SER A 184 5.97 -8.37 -26.22
CA SER A 184 5.73 -9.81 -26.28
C SER A 184 6.83 -10.60 -26.97
N LEU A 185 7.65 -9.92 -27.80
CA LEU A 185 8.84 -10.55 -28.37
C LEU A 185 9.81 -11.02 -27.27
N GLN A 186 9.81 -10.36 -26.11
CA GLN A 186 10.64 -10.76 -24.97
C GLN A 186 10.07 -11.97 -24.23
N MET A 187 8.81 -12.32 -24.48
CA MET A 187 8.19 -13.53 -23.91
C MET A 187 8.53 -14.79 -24.71
N VAL A 188 8.70 -14.65 -26.05
CA VAL A 188 8.84 -15.80 -26.97
C VAL A 188 10.22 -15.88 -27.62
N ARG A 189 11.11 -14.93 -27.35
CA ARG A 189 12.46 -14.93 -27.88
C ARG A 189 13.20 -16.18 -27.43
N ASP A 190 13.95 -16.75 -28.35
CA ASP A 190 14.76 -17.97 -28.13
C ASP A 190 13.95 -19.26 -27.81
N MET A 191 12.62 -19.27 -27.98
CA MET A 191 11.74 -20.41 -27.73
C MET A 191 12.13 -21.66 -28.51
N TYR A 192 12.66 -21.50 -29.74
CA TYR A 192 13.09 -22.61 -30.62
C TYR A 192 14.54 -23.04 -30.39
N LYS A 193 15.19 -22.53 -29.34
CA LYS A 193 16.57 -22.88 -28.97
C LYS A 193 16.64 -23.86 -27.79
N ASN A 194 15.64 -24.70 -27.62
CA ASN A 194 15.54 -25.67 -26.55
C ASN A 194 15.69 -25.06 -25.13
N THR A 195 15.21 -23.81 -24.96
CA THR A 195 15.32 -23.05 -23.70
C THR A 195 14.32 -23.46 -22.65
N VAL A 196 13.19 -24.04 -23.07
CA VAL A 196 12.10 -24.53 -22.22
C VAL A 196 11.66 -25.90 -22.68
N ASP A 197 10.96 -26.64 -21.79
CA ASP A 197 10.44 -27.96 -22.09
C ASP A 197 9.11 -27.84 -22.82
N PHE A 198 8.82 -28.81 -23.68
CA PHE A 198 7.59 -28.95 -24.43
C PHE A 198 6.86 -30.22 -24.00
N VAL A 199 5.54 -30.14 -24.03
CA VAL A 199 4.63 -31.28 -23.78
C VAL A 199 3.68 -31.42 -24.97
N ASP A 200 3.12 -32.63 -25.14
CA ASP A 200 2.15 -32.86 -26.20
C ASP A 200 0.87 -32.07 -25.94
N THR A 201 0.24 -31.59 -27.01
CA THR A 201 -1.08 -30.93 -26.95
C THR A 201 -2.15 -31.93 -26.53
N TYR A 202 -3.33 -31.43 -26.15
CA TYR A 202 -4.44 -32.26 -25.63
C TYR A 202 -4.89 -33.36 -26.63
N ASP A 203 -4.69 -33.15 -27.91
CA ASP A 203 -5.02 -34.08 -29.00
C ASP A 203 -3.82 -34.98 -29.43
N GLY A 204 -2.63 -34.70 -28.93
CA GLY A 204 -1.40 -35.42 -29.27
C GLY A 204 -0.83 -35.14 -30.67
N ASP A 205 -1.44 -34.24 -31.44
CA ASP A 205 -1.00 -33.91 -32.78
C ASP A 205 0.11 -32.86 -32.87
N GLY A 206 0.45 -32.22 -31.75
CA GLY A 206 1.46 -31.16 -31.66
C GLY A 206 2.12 -31.04 -30.30
N GLN A 207 2.93 -30.02 -30.14
CA GLN A 207 3.57 -29.70 -28.87
C GLN A 207 3.36 -28.26 -28.45
N GLU A 208 3.22 -28.02 -27.15
CA GLU A 208 3.14 -26.70 -26.53
C GLU A 208 4.21 -26.53 -25.44
N PRO A 209 4.75 -25.31 -25.20
CA PRO A 209 5.74 -25.11 -24.16
C PRO A 209 5.08 -25.13 -22.78
N VAL A 210 5.74 -25.79 -21.84
CA VAL A 210 5.32 -25.80 -20.41
C VAL A 210 5.26 -24.37 -19.85
N VAL A 211 6.28 -23.55 -20.16
CA VAL A 211 6.36 -22.12 -19.88
C VAL A 211 7.04 -21.42 -21.06
N LEU A 212 6.82 -20.15 -21.24
CA LEU A 212 7.56 -19.34 -22.21
C LEU A 212 8.92 -18.91 -21.63
N PRO A 213 9.99 -18.80 -22.46
CA PRO A 213 11.30 -18.31 -22.02
C PRO A 213 11.29 -16.80 -21.79
N ALA A 214 10.39 -16.33 -20.94
CA ALA A 214 10.04 -14.93 -20.70
C ALA A 214 11.22 -14.14 -20.15
N ARG A 215 11.81 -13.25 -20.95
CA ARG A 215 12.94 -12.37 -20.59
C ARG A 215 12.52 -11.13 -19.78
N ILE A 216 11.25 -11.02 -19.44
CA ILE A 216 10.67 -10.00 -18.56
C ILE A 216 9.98 -10.68 -17.38
N PRO A 217 10.05 -10.10 -16.18
CA PRO A 217 9.42 -10.64 -14.97
C PRO A 217 7.90 -10.38 -15.00
N ASN A 218 7.20 -11.02 -15.95
CA ASN A 218 5.82 -10.71 -16.29
C ASN A 218 4.86 -10.88 -15.11
N LEU A 219 5.12 -11.85 -14.20
CA LEU A 219 4.33 -12.01 -12.98
C LEU A 219 4.29 -10.74 -12.14
N ILE A 220 5.42 -10.06 -12.01
CA ILE A 220 5.55 -8.86 -11.17
C ILE A 220 5.09 -7.60 -11.93
N ILE A 221 5.49 -7.43 -13.19
CA ILE A 221 5.19 -6.20 -13.93
C ILE A 221 3.72 -6.08 -14.36
N ASN A 222 3.04 -7.18 -14.65
CA ASN A 222 1.63 -7.20 -15.06
C ASN A 222 0.68 -7.73 -13.98
N GLY A 223 1.22 -8.43 -12.99
CA GLY A 223 0.43 -9.09 -11.97
C GLY A 223 -0.45 -10.22 -12.53
N SER A 224 -1.28 -10.80 -11.67
CA SER A 224 -2.26 -11.81 -12.05
C SER A 224 -3.38 -11.87 -11.02
N GLN A 225 -4.59 -12.19 -11.48
CA GLN A 225 -5.75 -12.44 -10.62
C GLN A 225 -6.38 -13.75 -11.01
N GLY A 226 -6.77 -14.58 -10.04
CA GLY A 226 -7.41 -15.86 -10.32
C GLY A 226 -8.01 -16.48 -9.06
N ILE A 227 -9.13 -17.15 -9.24
CA ILE A 227 -9.83 -17.88 -8.20
C ILE A 227 -9.74 -19.37 -8.55
N ALA A 228 -9.16 -20.16 -7.66
CA ALA A 228 -9.08 -21.61 -7.74
C ALA A 228 -9.88 -22.25 -6.60
N VAL A 229 -9.91 -23.57 -6.54
CA VAL A 229 -10.56 -24.28 -5.45
C VAL A 229 -9.73 -24.12 -4.17
N GLY A 230 -10.32 -23.53 -3.14
CA GLY A 230 -9.69 -23.33 -1.83
C GLY A 230 -8.59 -22.27 -1.77
N MET A 231 -8.29 -21.58 -2.87
CA MET A 231 -7.25 -20.55 -2.91
C MET A 231 -7.46 -19.54 -4.03
N ALA A 232 -6.95 -18.31 -3.84
CA ALA A 232 -7.04 -17.26 -4.85
C ALA A 232 -5.70 -16.54 -4.97
N THR A 233 -5.38 -16.04 -6.15
CA THR A 233 -4.23 -15.17 -6.40
C THR A 233 -4.69 -13.78 -6.77
N ASN A 234 -4.00 -12.76 -6.22
CA ASN A 234 -4.24 -11.36 -6.56
C ASN A 234 -2.92 -10.59 -6.47
N ILE A 235 -2.14 -10.64 -7.53
CA ILE A 235 -0.80 -10.03 -7.61
C ILE A 235 -0.92 -8.69 -8.31
N PRO A 236 -0.52 -7.57 -7.69
CA PRO A 236 -0.56 -6.26 -8.32
C PRO A 236 0.54 -6.09 -9.36
N SER A 237 0.32 -5.22 -10.32
CA SER A 237 1.35 -4.81 -11.29
C SER A 237 2.39 -3.88 -10.66
N HIS A 238 3.63 -3.90 -11.20
CA HIS A 238 4.74 -3.06 -10.77
C HIS A 238 5.45 -2.42 -11.98
N ASN A 239 6.24 -1.40 -11.72
CA ASN A 239 7.01 -0.74 -12.77
C ASN A 239 8.17 -1.61 -13.27
N LEU A 240 8.34 -1.71 -14.60
CA LEU A 240 9.35 -2.56 -15.23
C LEU A 240 10.78 -2.15 -14.85
N ARG A 241 11.08 -0.83 -14.89
CA ARG A 241 12.40 -0.30 -14.57
C ARG A 241 12.75 -0.55 -13.10
N GLU A 242 11.81 -0.29 -12.19
CA GLU A 242 11.97 -0.55 -10.77
C GLU A 242 12.22 -2.05 -10.50
N THR A 243 11.47 -2.93 -11.16
CA THR A 243 11.58 -4.37 -11.00
C THR A 243 12.93 -4.89 -11.49
N PHE A 244 13.42 -4.44 -12.65
CA PHE A 244 14.75 -4.84 -13.11
C PHE A 244 15.86 -4.28 -12.24
N ASN A 245 15.74 -3.05 -11.73
CA ASN A 245 16.70 -2.50 -10.78
C ASN A 245 16.78 -3.35 -9.51
N ALA A 246 15.65 -3.82 -8.98
CA ALA A 246 15.61 -4.73 -7.83
C ALA A 246 16.24 -6.09 -8.14
N ILE A 247 15.96 -6.67 -9.30
CA ILE A 247 16.56 -7.93 -9.74
C ILE A 247 18.08 -7.80 -9.83
N ILE A 248 18.59 -6.76 -10.48
CA ILE A 248 20.02 -6.50 -10.61
C ILE A 248 20.68 -6.26 -9.23
N ALA A 249 20.00 -5.54 -8.33
CA ALA A 249 20.48 -5.35 -6.96
C ALA A 249 20.55 -6.67 -6.19
N LEU A 250 19.52 -7.52 -6.30
CA LEU A 250 19.45 -8.83 -5.67
C LEU A 250 20.50 -9.80 -6.23
N MET A 251 20.79 -9.76 -7.54
CA MET A 251 21.88 -10.55 -8.15
C MET A 251 23.25 -10.13 -7.64
N LYS A 252 23.46 -8.82 -7.38
CA LYS A 252 24.72 -8.28 -6.81
C LYS A 252 24.86 -8.56 -5.33
N ASN A 253 23.76 -8.54 -4.59
CA ASN A 253 23.73 -8.78 -3.15
C ASN A 253 22.55 -9.71 -2.79
N PRO A 254 22.75 -11.03 -2.77
CA PRO A 254 21.71 -12.01 -2.43
C PRO A 254 21.21 -11.94 -0.97
N SER A 255 21.94 -11.23 -0.08
CA SER A 255 21.57 -11.10 1.34
C SER A 255 20.55 -9.98 1.61
N LEU A 256 20.10 -9.24 0.58
CA LEU A 256 19.04 -8.23 0.74
C LEU A 256 17.77 -8.86 1.30
N GLU A 257 17.21 -8.23 2.33
CA GLU A 257 15.93 -8.63 2.89
C GLU A 257 14.75 -8.15 2.01
N PRO A 258 13.56 -8.76 2.13
CA PRO A 258 12.39 -8.33 1.35
C PRO A 258 12.06 -6.84 1.49
N VAL A 259 12.31 -6.24 2.65
CA VAL A 259 12.06 -4.81 2.91
C VAL A 259 13.06 -3.92 2.18
N ASP A 260 14.32 -4.34 2.06
CA ASP A 260 15.35 -3.57 1.35
C ASP A 260 15.01 -3.41 -0.13
N LEU A 261 14.29 -4.36 -0.70
CA LEU A 261 13.83 -4.28 -2.08
C LEU A 261 12.86 -3.10 -2.33
N MET A 262 12.26 -2.53 -1.26
CA MET A 262 11.43 -1.31 -1.36
C MET A 262 12.24 -0.06 -1.73
N GLU A 263 13.56 -0.09 -1.62
CA GLU A 263 14.41 0.99 -2.15
C GLU A 263 14.35 1.03 -3.69
N TYR A 264 14.19 -0.11 -4.33
CA TYR A 264 14.16 -0.27 -5.79
C TYR A 264 12.73 -0.33 -6.32
N ILE A 265 11.86 -1.18 -5.76
CA ILE A 265 10.44 -1.29 -6.11
C ILE A 265 9.65 -0.53 -5.03
N LYS A 266 9.16 0.65 -5.36
CA LYS A 266 8.45 1.50 -4.39
C LYS A 266 7.10 0.93 -3.95
N GLY A 267 6.51 0.05 -4.74
CA GLY A 267 5.21 -0.58 -4.52
C GLY A 267 4.46 -0.80 -5.82
N PRO A 268 3.17 -1.19 -5.78
CA PRO A 268 2.36 -1.39 -6.96
C PRO A 268 2.34 -0.19 -7.91
N ASP A 269 2.29 -0.46 -9.21
CA ASP A 269 2.16 0.54 -10.27
C ASP A 269 1.02 0.12 -11.20
N PHE A 270 -0.17 0.66 -10.93
CA PHE A 270 -1.39 0.27 -11.63
C PHE A 270 -1.52 0.92 -13.00
N PRO A 271 -2.16 0.26 -13.99
CA PRO A 271 -2.33 0.78 -15.35
C PRO A 271 -2.97 2.16 -15.39
N GLY A 272 -4.03 2.38 -14.62
CA GLY A 272 -4.78 3.63 -14.54
C GLY A 272 -4.22 4.67 -13.56
N GLY A 273 -3.02 4.46 -12.98
CA GLY A 273 -2.44 5.38 -12.00
C GLY A 273 -3.10 5.30 -10.62
N GLY A 274 -3.51 6.44 -10.07
CA GLY A 274 -4.06 6.59 -8.74
C GLY A 274 -3.01 6.90 -7.68
N ILE A 275 -3.45 6.99 -6.43
CA ILE A 275 -2.62 7.31 -5.27
C ILE A 275 -2.72 6.18 -4.26
N ILE A 276 -1.60 5.55 -3.94
CA ILE A 276 -1.52 4.58 -2.84
C ILE A 276 -1.39 5.37 -1.54
N CYS A 277 -2.25 5.05 -0.57
CA CYS A 277 -2.29 5.68 0.74
C CYS A 277 -1.61 4.79 1.78
N GLY A 278 -0.45 5.25 2.29
CA GLY A 278 0.38 4.55 3.27
C GLY A 278 1.29 3.49 2.66
N ARG A 279 2.30 3.06 3.43
CA ARG A 279 3.32 2.09 3.01
C ARG A 279 3.26 0.76 3.75
N SER A 280 2.50 0.67 4.85
CA SER A 280 2.42 -0.53 5.69
C SER A 280 1.94 -1.75 4.91
N GLY A 281 0.87 -1.59 4.11
CA GLY A 281 0.38 -2.66 3.26
C GLY A 281 1.40 -3.12 2.21
N ILE A 282 2.26 -2.20 1.71
CA ILE A 282 3.35 -2.53 0.79
C ILE A 282 4.41 -3.36 1.53
N LYS A 283 4.88 -2.87 2.67
CA LYS A 283 5.86 -3.59 3.50
C LYS A 283 5.36 -5.00 3.83
N HIS A 284 4.12 -5.12 4.28
CA HIS A 284 3.56 -6.39 4.70
C HIS A 284 3.56 -7.44 3.57
N TYR A 285 3.10 -7.10 2.35
CA TYR A 285 3.14 -8.09 1.26
C TYR A 285 4.55 -8.34 0.70
N PHE A 286 5.49 -7.40 0.83
CA PHE A 286 6.90 -7.66 0.50
C PHE A 286 7.50 -8.74 1.39
N GLU A 287 7.18 -8.73 2.68
CA GLU A 287 7.67 -9.68 3.68
C GLU A 287 6.94 -11.03 3.62
N THR A 288 5.61 -11.01 3.50
CA THR A 288 4.77 -12.20 3.71
C THR A 288 4.14 -12.76 2.43
N GLY A 289 4.14 -11.99 1.33
CA GLY A 289 3.39 -12.33 0.11
C GLY A 289 1.90 -11.97 0.18
N SER A 290 1.40 -11.48 1.32
CA SER A 290 0.00 -11.10 1.53
C SER A 290 -0.09 -9.70 2.13
N GLY A 291 -1.11 -8.93 1.80
CA GLY A 291 -1.26 -7.58 2.35
C GLY A 291 -2.48 -6.87 1.78
N ASN A 292 -2.70 -5.64 2.24
CA ASN A 292 -3.82 -4.83 1.77
C ASN A 292 -3.34 -3.42 1.42
N VAL A 293 -3.46 -3.03 0.17
CA VAL A 293 -3.00 -1.73 -0.34
C VAL A 293 -4.22 -0.85 -0.61
N LYS A 294 -4.30 0.30 0.03
CA LYS A 294 -5.38 1.28 -0.20
C LYS A 294 -5.02 2.19 -1.37
N VAL A 295 -5.90 2.24 -2.34
CA VAL A 295 -5.74 3.04 -3.56
C VAL A 295 -6.84 4.07 -3.65
N ARG A 296 -6.48 5.31 -3.93
CA ARG A 296 -7.37 6.46 -4.08
C ARG A 296 -7.26 7.04 -5.48
N GLY A 297 -8.37 7.53 -6.03
CA GLY A 297 -8.37 8.27 -7.28
C GLY A 297 -7.66 9.61 -7.16
N ARG A 298 -6.99 10.04 -8.22
CA ARG A 298 -6.35 11.37 -8.31
C ARG A 298 -7.39 12.39 -8.74
N TYR A 299 -7.41 13.54 -8.07
CA TYR A 299 -8.34 14.63 -8.37
C TYR A 299 -7.66 15.99 -8.31
N HIS A 300 -8.30 16.96 -8.92
CA HIS A 300 -8.03 18.39 -8.76
C HIS A 300 -9.33 19.18 -8.68
N LEU A 301 -9.24 20.41 -8.21
CA LEU A 301 -10.40 21.30 -8.08
C LEU A 301 -10.41 22.32 -9.22
N GLU A 302 -11.55 22.46 -9.89
CA GLU A 302 -11.80 23.48 -10.89
C GLU A 302 -12.87 24.44 -10.37
N GLN A 303 -12.68 25.75 -10.55
CA GLN A 303 -13.72 26.74 -10.28
C GLN A 303 -14.46 27.10 -11.56
N ASN A 304 -15.76 26.90 -11.58
CA ASN A 304 -16.63 27.27 -12.67
C ASN A 304 -16.85 28.79 -12.71
N LYS A 305 -17.22 29.33 -13.87
CA LYS A 305 -17.53 30.76 -14.07
C LYS A 305 -18.64 31.28 -13.14
N ASP A 306 -19.48 30.38 -12.66
CA ASP A 306 -20.61 30.66 -11.75
C ASP A 306 -20.21 30.72 -10.28
N GLY A 307 -18.90 30.55 -9.96
CA GLY A 307 -18.37 30.52 -8.60
C GLY A 307 -18.63 29.19 -7.87
N ARG A 308 -19.00 28.12 -8.57
CA ARG A 308 -19.10 26.75 -8.03
C ARG A 308 -17.77 26.08 -8.17
N THR A 309 -17.50 25.15 -7.28
CA THR A 309 -16.31 24.26 -7.34
C THR A 309 -16.72 22.93 -7.93
N SER A 310 -15.92 22.42 -8.85
CA SER A 310 -16.01 21.06 -9.39
C SER A 310 -14.83 20.24 -8.92
N ILE A 311 -15.07 19.01 -8.50
CA ILE A 311 -14.04 18.01 -8.22
C ILE A 311 -13.87 17.19 -9.50
N VAL A 312 -12.69 17.24 -10.10
CA VAL A 312 -12.39 16.53 -11.36
C VAL A 312 -11.42 15.41 -11.04
N PHE A 313 -11.88 14.17 -11.19
CA PHE A 313 -11.05 12.99 -11.08
C PHE A 313 -10.41 12.68 -12.43
N THR A 314 -9.09 12.66 -12.46
CA THR A 314 -8.27 12.32 -13.64
C THR A 314 -7.86 10.85 -13.64
N GLU A 315 -7.88 10.20 -12.48
CA GLU A 315 -7.55 8.80 -12.31
C GLU A 315 -8.51 8.18 -11.29
N VAL A 316 -8.96 6.96 -11.56
CA VAL A 316 -9.78 6.16 -10.64
C VAL A 316 -9.00 4.94 -10.16
N PRO A 317 -9.30 4.38 -8.98
CA PRO A 317 -8.61 3.18 -8.50
C PRO A 317 -8.72 2.03 -9.50
N TYR A 318 -7.69 1.18 -9.51
CA TYR A 318 -7.61 0.03 -10.41
C TYR A 318 -8.85 -0.88 -10.30
N MET A 319 -9.36 -1.36 -11.43
CA MET A 319 -10.56 -2.19 -11.58
C MET A 319 -11.89 -1.53 -11.16
N VAL A 320 -11.92 -0.23 -10.94
CA VAL A 320 -13.18 0.49 -10.69
C VAL A 320 -13.87 0.81 -12.02
N ASN A 321 -15.11 0.35 -12.15
CA ASN A 321 -16.00 0.69 -13.25
C ASN A 321 -16.59 2.10 -13.00
N LYS A 322 -16.33 3.05 -13.91
CA LYS A 322 -16.77 4.46 -13.77
C LYS A 322 -18.28 4.62 -13.80
N LYS A 323 -18.97 3.85 -14.64
CA LYS A 323 -20.43 3.90 -14.77
C LYS A 323 -21.14 3.42 -13.50
N LEU A 324 -20.65 2.33 -12.88
CA LEU A 324 -21.14 1.86 -11.59
C LEU A 324 -20.79 2.82 -10.46
N LEU A 325 -19.60 3.44 -10.51
CA LEU A 325 -19.19 4.47 -9.56
C LEU A 325 -20.13 5.68 -9.62
N ALA A 326 -20.42 6.19 -10.82
CA ALA A 326 -21.37 7.29 -11.00
C ALA A 326 -22.74 6.95 -10.44
N LYS A 327 -23.23 5.73 -10.71
CA LYS A 327 -24.51 5.23 -10.20
C LYS A 327 -24.52 5.22 -8.66
N SER A 328 -23.48 4.67 -8.03
CA SER A 328 -23.39 4.61 -6.56
C SER A 328 -23.38 6.01 -5.91
N ILE A 329 -22.67 6.98 -6.53
CA ILE A 329 -22.66 8.36 -6.03
C ILE A 329 -24.06 9.00 -6.17
N MET A 330 -24.77 8.75 -7.28
CA MET A 330 -26.16 9.25 -7.45
C MET A 330 -27.13 8.65 -6.42
N GLU A 331 -26.97 7.37 -6.08
CA GLU A 331 -27.74 6.70 -5.04
C GLU A 331 -27.49 7.31 -3.66
N LEU A 332 -26.22 7.60 -3.32
CA LEU A 332 -25.88 8.31 -2.09
C LEU A 332 -26.45 9.74 -2.03
N CYS A 333 -26.54 10.44 -3.16
CA CYS A 333 -27.21 11.75 -3.26
C CYS A 333 -28.71 11.63 -3.05
N ALA A 334 -29.36 10.62 -3.64
CA ALA A 334 -30.79 10.36 -3.49
C ALA A 334 -31.15 10.01 -2.03
N ASN A 335 -30.28 9.26 -1.35
CA ASN A 335 -30.41 8.88 0.06
C ASN A 335 -29.99 9.99 1.04
N LYS A 336 -29.64 11.18 0.53
CA LYS A 336 -29.17 12.34 1.32
C LYS A 336 -27.91 12.10 2.15
N THR A 337 -27.13 11.11 1.83
CA THR A 337 -25.80 10.87 2.45
C THR A 337 -24.77 11.88 1.90
N LEU A 338 -24.97 12.33 0.64
CA LEU A 338 -24.17 13.34 -0.05
C LEU A 338 -25.10 14.47 -0.53
N GLU A 339 -25.30 15.50 0.33
CA GLU A 339 -26.27 16.58 0.02
C GLU A 339 -25.71 17.71 -0.86
N ASP A 340 -24.38 17.87 -0.91
CA ASP A 340 -23.72 19.04 -1.52
C ASP A 340 -23.31 18.84 -2.98
N ILE A 341 -23.66 17.72 -3.60
CA ILE A 341 -23.43 17.47 -5.02
C ILE A 341 -24.58 18.03 -5.86
N GLN A 342 -24.25 18.74 -6.93
CA GLN A 342 -25.20 19.32 -7.89
C GLN A 342 -25.43 18.40 -9.09
N SER A 343 -24.34 17.92 -9.69
CA SER A 343 -24.36 17.04 -10.87
C SER A 343 -23.10 16.20 -10.96
N ILE A 344 -23.19 15.10 -11.72
CA ILE A 344 -22.08 14.22 -12.02
C ILE A 344 -22.03 14.07 -13.53
N ALA A 345 -20.86 14.25 -14.13
CA ALA A 345 -20.66 14.12 -15.57
C ALA A 345 -19.33 13.43 -15.86
N ASP A 346 -19.32 12.53 -16.81
CA ASP A 346 -18.12 11.91 -17.35
C ASP A 346 -17.78 12.54 -18.70
N TYR A 347 -16.65 13.21 -18.78
CA TYR A 347 -16.09 13.86 -19.98
C TYR A 347 -14.84 13.13 -20.47
N SER A 348 -14.65 11.87 -20.08
CA SER A 348 -13.50 11.05 -20.48
C SER A 348 -13.54 10.78 -21.99
N ASP A 349 -12.40 10.93 -22.65
CA ASP A 349 -12.21 10.53 -24.05
C ASP A 349 -10.80 9.95 -24.28
N GLU A 350 -10.54 9.35 -25.45
CA GLU A 350 -9.24 8.76 -25.78
C GLU A 350 -8.09 9.77 -25.81
N LYS A 351 -8.37 11.07 -25.98
CA LYS A 351 -7.33 12.11 -26.10
C LYS A 351 -7.02 12.76 -24.76
N THR A 352 -8.05 13.02 -23.96
CA THR A 352 -7.94 13.71 -22.67
C THR A 352 -7.78 12.74 -21.50
N GLY A 353 -8.00 11.43 -21.74
CA GLY A 353 -7.99 10.42 -20.69
C GLY A 353 -9.23 10.50 -19.79
N THR A 354 -9.11 10.01 -18.57
CA THR A 354 -10.22 10.04 -17.60
C THR A 354 -10.49 11.48 -17.15
N LYS A 355 -11.73 11.93 -17.28
CA LYS A 355 -12.23 13.22 -16.75
C LYS A 355 -13.61 13.04 -16.14
N PHE A 356 -13.64 12.46 -14.95
CA PHE A 356 -14.87 12.25 -14.19
C PHE A 356 -15.11 13.43 -13.25
N THR A 357 -16.16 14.22 -13.51
CA THR A 357 -16.40 15.52 -12.87
C THR A 357 -17.62 15.46 -11.94
N ILE A 358 -17.45 15.90 -10.70
CA ILE A 358 -18.50 16.07 -9.71
C ILE A 358 -18.66 17.56 -9.42
N GLU A 359 -19.76 18.15 -9.84
CA GLU A 359 -20.07 19.57 -9.58
C GLU A 359 -20.72 19.73 -8.21
N LEU A 360 -20.21 20.64 -7.41
CA LEU A 360 -20.73 20.93 -6.08
C LEU A 360 -21.76 22.08 -6.10
N LYS A 361 -22.67 22.06 -5.14
CA LYS A 361 -23.57 23.19 -4.88
C LYS A 361 -22.78 24.44 -4.45
N LYS A 362 -23.35 25.59 -4.63
CA LYS A 362 -22.76 26.88 -4.21
C LYS A 362 -22.56 26.88 -2.68
N ASN A 363 -21.36 27.24 -2.23
CA ASN A 363 -20.91 27.19 -0.81
C ASN A 363 -20.80 25.79 -0.18
N ALA A 364 -20.74 24.72 -0.96
CA ALA A 364 -20.46 23.40 -0.45
C ALA A 364 -19.05 23.33 0.18
N ASN A 365 -18.91 22.57 1.26
CA ASN A 365 -17.59 22.28 1.84
C ASN A 365 -16.92 21.13 1.10
N VAL A 366 -15.91 21.46 0.30
CA VAL A 366 -15.22 20.50 -0.57
C VAL A 366 -14.60 19.35 0.22
N ASP A 367 -13.99 19.66 1.38
CA ASP A 367 -13.28 18.64 2.19
C ASP A 367 -14.25 17.62 2.78
N ILE A 368 -15.44 18.07 3.21
CA ILE A 368 -16.48 17.17 3.74
C ILE A 368 -16.98 16.25 2.63
N VAL A 369 -17.26 16.80 1.44
CA VAL A 369 -17.73 16.01 0.29
C VAL A 369 -16.66 14.99 -0.13
N LEU A 370 -15.39 15.39 -0.22
CA LEU A 370 -14.28 14.49 -0.56
C LEU A 370 -14.14 13.36 0.46
N ASN A 371 -14.20 13.66 1.76
CA ASN A 371 -14.12 12.64 2.80
C ASN A 371 -15.27 11.64 2.72
N HIS A 372 -16.48 12.10 2.44
CA HIS A 372 -17.64 11.23 2.22
C HIS A 372 -17.48 10.39 0.94
N LEU A 373 -17.04 11.00 -0.17
CA LEU A 373 -16.77 10.28 -1.43
C LEU A 373 -15.75 9.16 -1.23
N PHE A 374 -14.63 9.42 -0.53
CA PHE A 374 -13.62 8.39 -0.26
C PHE A 374 -14.09 7.32 0.73
N LYS A 375 -14.97 7.66 1.65
CA LYS A 375 -15.49 6.73 2.66
C LYS A 375 -16.59 5.82 2.13
N TYR A 376 -17.50 6.34 1.31
CA TYR A 376 -18.73 5.64 0.91
C TYR A 376 -18.72 5.17 -0.54
N THR A 377 -17.67 5.48 -1.32
CA THR A 377 -17.59 5.08 -2.74
C THR A 377 -16.27 4.42 -3.06
N LYS A 378 -16.22 3.77 -4.24
CA LYS A 378 -14.98 3.16 -4.76
C LYS A 378 -13.94 4.15 -5.30
N LEU A 379 -14.09 5.47 -5.06
CA LEU A 379 -13.03 6.46 -5.29
C LEU A 379 -11.82 6.24 -4.36
N GLN A 380 -12.01 5.54 -3.26
CA GLN A 380 -10.96 4.90 -2.49
C GLN A 380 -11.34 3.44 -2.31
N SER A 381 -10.46 2.53 -2.68
CA SER A 381 -10.67 1.09 -2.58
C SER A 381 -9.46 0.39 -1.98
N SER A 382 -9.68 -0.77 -1.38
CA SER A 382 -8.62 -1.65 -0.91
C SER A 382 -8.32 -2.70 -1.96
N PHE A 383 -7.03 -2.93 -2.24
CA PHE A 383 -6.55 -4.00 -3.09
C PHE A 383 -5.91 -5.07 -2.20
N PRO A 384 -6.60 -6.20 -1.95
CA PRO A 384 -6.02 -7.30 -1.18
C PRO A 384 -4.96 -8.00 -2.01
N VAL A 385 -3.72 -7.95 -1.57
CA VAL A 385 -2.60 -8.63 -2.24
C VAL A 385 -2.49 -10.06 -1.74
N ASN A 386 -2.36 -11.01 -2.65
CA ASN A 386 -2.00 -12.40 -2.36
C ASN A 386 -1.12 -12.92 -3.51
N MET A 387 0.18 -13.05 -3.26
CA MET A 387 1.18 -13.44 -4.25
C MET A 387 1.29 -14.96 -4.40
N LEU A 388 0.14 -15.61 -4.63
CA LEU A 388 0.07 -17.04 -4.87
C LEU A 388 0.39 -17.35 -6.34
N ALA A 389 1.41 -18.19 -6.58
CA ALA A 389 1.81 -18.61 -7.93
C ALA A 389 2.27 -20.08 -7.91
N LEU A 390 2.37 -20.66 -9.10
CA LEU A 390 2.90 -22.01 -9.28
C LEU A 390 4.44 -21.96 -9.37
N ASP A 391 5.11 -22.65 -8.48
CA ASP A 391 6.53 -22.97 -8.56
C ASP A 391 6.67 -24.42 -9.01
N ARG A 392 7.02 -24.62 -10.30
CA ARG A 392 7.13 -25.96 -10.91
C ARG A 392 5.91 -26.86 -10.63
N GLY A 393 4.71 -26.29 -10.79
CA GLY A 393 3.43 -26.99 -10.60
C GLY A 393 2.91 -27.02 -9.14
N THR A 394 3.67 -26.53 -8.16
CA THR A 394 3.25 -26.48 -6.76
C THR A 394 2.76 -25.05 -6.41
N PRO A 395 1.52 -24.87 -5.92
CA PRO A 395 1.04 -23.58 -5.52
C PRO A 395 1.73 -23.11 -4.21
N ARG A 396 2.29 -21.90 -4.22
CA ARG A 396 2.98 -21.30 -3.08
C ARG A 396 2.66 -19.82 -2.99
N VAL A 397 2.43 -19.32 -1.78
CA VAL A 397 2.45 -17.87 -1.51
C VAL A 397 3.92 -17.46 -1.43
N LEU A 398 4.31 -16.53 -2.29
CA LEU A 398 5.70 -16.08 -2.42
C LEU A 398 5.79 -14.65 -1.89
N ASN A 399 6.80 -14.35 -1.09
CA ASN A 399 7.15 -12.97 -0.82
C ASN A 399 7.86 -12.34 -2.04
N MET A 400 8.08 -11.01 -2.02
CA MET A 400 8.68 -10.32 -3.17
C MET A 400 10.07 -10.88 -3.52
N LYS A 401 10.93 -11.11 -2.53
CA LYS A 401 12.28 -11.64 -2.72
C LYS A 401 12.24 -13.03 -3.38
N GLN A 402 11.44 -13.95 -2.84
CA GLN A 402 11.30 -15.31 -3.37
C GLN A 402 10.80 -15.31 -4.83
N ALA A 403 9.84 -14.46 -5.16
CA ALA A 403 9.34 -14.35 -6.53
C ALA A 403 10.44 -13.90 -7.52
N LEU A 404 11.27 -12.93 -7.11
CA LEU A 404 12.40 -12.45 -7.91
C LEU A 404 13.53 -13.50 -8.00
N GLU A 405 13.84 -14.21 -6.92
CA GLU A 405 14.86 -15.28 -6.90
C GLU A 405 14.50 -16.42 -7.85
N LEU A 406 13.25 -16.89 -7.82
CA LEU A 406 12.77 -17.95 -8.72
C LEU A 406 12.82 -17.49 -10.19
N TYR A 407 12.50 -16.21 -10.46
CA TYR A 407 12.64 -15.66 -11.79
C TYR A 407 14.12 -15.60 -12.23
N ILE A 408 15.04 -15.18 -11.36
CA ILE A 408 16.49 -15.15 -11.65
C ILE A 408 17.01 -16.55 -11.94
N GLU A 409 16.64 -17.56 -11.12
CA GLU A 409 17.02 -18.96 -11.33
C GLU A 409 16.55 -19.44 -12.71
N PHE A 410 15.29 -19.16 -13.05
CA PHE A 410 14.74 -19.51 -14.36
C PHE A 410 15.49 -18.82 -15.51
N GLN A 411 15.83 -17.54 -15.38
CA GLN A 411 16.58 -16.83 -16.39
C GLN A 411 18.00 -17.39 -16.60
N ARG A 412 18.66 -17.79 -15.51
CA ARG A 412 19.96 -18.50 -15.60
C ARG A 412 19.84 -19.81 -16.36
N GLU A 413 18.77 -20.57 -16.14
CA GLU A 413 18.47 -21.80 -16.88
C GLU A 413 18.24 -21.51 -18.37
N VAL A 414 17.41 -20.54 -18.71
CA VAL A 414 17.11 -20.14 -20.10
C VAL A 414 18.38 -19.72 -20.83
N VAL A 415 19.22 -18.87 -20.22
CA VAL A 415 20.48 -18.42 -20.84
C VAL A 415 21.45 -19.60 -21.02
N ARG A 416 21.57 -20.48 -20.03
CA ARG A 416 22.43 -21.67 -20.14
C ARG A 416 21.97 -22.58 -21.28
N ARG A 417 20.69 -22.94 -21.35
CA ARG A 417 20.13 -23.80 -22.40
C ARG A 417 20.25 -23.16 -23.78
N ARG A 418 19.98 -21.86 -23.91
CA ARG A 418 20.21 -21.10 -25.14
C ARG A 418 21.66 -21.17 -25.58
N THR A 419 22.59 -20.94 -24.67
CA THR A 419 24.02 -20.93 -24.97
C THR A 419 24.54 -22.29 -25.38
N VAL A 420 24.06 -23.38 -24.77
CA VAL A 420 24.37 -24.75 -25.20
C VAL A 420 23.90 -24.97 -26.64
N PHE A 421 22.66 -24.62 -26.94
CA PHE A 421 22.10 -24.75 -28.30
C PHE A 421 22.91 -23.95 -29.34
N ASP A 422 23.23 -22.71 -29.04
CA ASP A 422 24.00 -21.84 -29.94
C ASP A 422 25.45 -22.34 -30.10
N LEU A 423 26.07 -22.86 -29.03
CA LEU A 423 27.38 -23.49 -29.07
C LEU A 423 27.39 -24.75 -29.95
N ASP A 424 26.42 -25.63 -29.80
CA ASP A 424 26.35 -26.86 -30.59
C ASP A 424 26.08 -26.55 -32.07
N LYS A 425 25.24 -25.56 -32.34
CA LYS A 425 25.02 -25.08 -33.71
C LYS A 425 26.27 -24.47 -34.33
N ALA A 426 27.02 -23.67 -33.52
CA ALA A 426 28.28 -23.08 -33.98
C ALA A 426 29.33 -24.15 -34.23
N LYS A 427 29.46 -25.17 -33.34
CA LYS A 427 30.34 -26.30 -33.55
C LYS A 427 30.02 -27.10 -34.85
N ALA A 428 28.75 -27.42 -35.04
CA ALA A 428 28.30 -28.14 -36.25
C ALA A 428 28.57 -27.30 -37.50
N ARG A 429 28.33 -25.99 -37.45
CA ARG A 429 28.65 -25.14 -38.61
C ARG A 429 30.16 -25.04 -38.84
N ASN A 430 30.96 -24.88 -37.80
CA ASN A 430 32.42 -24.80 -37.87
C ASN A 430 33.02 -26.06 -38.47
N HIS A 431 32.50 -27.23 -38.05
CA HIS A 431 32.89 -28.52 -38.59
C HIS A 431 32.62 -28.64 -40.11
N ILE A 432 31.49 -28.19 -40.58
CA ILE A 432 31.20 -28.10 -42.03
C ILE A 432 32.16 -27.14 -42.71
N LEU A 433 32.45 -25.95 -42.12
CA LEU A 433 33.38 -24.98 -42.68
C LEU A 433 34.81 -25.55 -42.80
N ASP A 434 35.28 -26.35 -41.88
CA ASP A 434 36.57 -27.04 -41.95
C ASP A 434 36.67 -27.87 -43.22
N GLY A 435 35.65 -28.68 -43.49
CA GLY A 435 35.59 -29.49 -44.72
C GLY A 435 35.50 -28.65 -46.00
N LEU A 436 34.73 -27.55 -45.98
CA LEU A 436 34.61 -26.68 -47.14
C LEU A 436 35.90 -25.90 -47.43
N ILE A 437 36.61 -25.44 -46.43
CA ILE A 437 37.91 -24.76 -46.59
C ILE A 437 38.94 -25.72 -47.13
N GLU A 438 39.07 -26.92 -46.56
CA GLU A 438 39.98 -27.96 -47.04
C GLU A 438 39.67 -28.37 -48.47
N ALA A 439 38.39 -28.48 -48.84
CA ALA A 439 37.96 -28.72 -50.22
C ALA A 439 38.31 -27.54 -51.17
N CYS A 440 38.27 -26.31 -50.74
CA CYS A 440 38.68 -25.12 -51.49
C CYS A 440 40.20 -25.05 -51.66
N ASP A 441 40.94 -25.48 -50.65
CA ASP A 441 42.42 -25.56 -50.70
C ASP A 441 42.89 -26.64 -51.69
N ASN A 442 42.10 -27.69 -51.92
CA ASN A 442 42.40 -28.81 -52.81
C ASN A 442 41.40 -28.90 -53.98
N VAL A 443 41.00 -27.76 -54.53
CA VAL A 443 39.94 -27.66 -55.59
C VAL A 443 40.15 -28.61 -56.75
N ASP A 444 41.35 -28.66 -57.33
CA ASP A 444 41.65 -29.47 -58.54
C ASP A 444 41.48 -30.97 -58.25
N GLU A 445 41.89 -31.43 -57.08
CA GLU A 445 41.76 -32.81 -56.71
C GLU A 445 40.30 -33.18 -56.43
N VAL A 446 39.60 -32.36 -55.69
CA VAL A 446 38.15 -32.54 -55.36
C VAL A 446 37.34 -32.59 -56.62
N VAL A 447 37.49 -31.61 -57.55
CA VAL A 447 36.77 -31.57 -58.82
C VAL A 447 37.13 -32.81 -59.68
N SER A 448 38.40 -33.26 -59.68
CA SER A 448 38.83 -34.45 -60.42
C SER A 448 38.15 -35.71 -59.89
N LEU A 449 38.09 -35.92 -58.58
CA LEU A 449 37.42 -37.04 -57.92
C LEU A 449 35.90 -37.03 -58.17
N ILE A 450 35.24 -35.89 -58.12
CA ILE A 450 33.82 -35.78 -58.43
C ILE A 450 33.52 -36.09 -59.90
N ARG A 451 34.31 -35.54 -60.81
CA ARG A 451 34.15 -35.78 -62.26
C ARG A 451 34.47 -37.23 -62.68
N GLY A 452 35.40 -37.85 -62.01
CA GLY A 452 35.79 -39.23 -62.18
C GLY A 452 34.87 -40.30 -61.61
N SER A 453 33.81 -39.86 -60.91
CA SER A 453 32.81 -40.74 -60.34
C SER A 453 31.56 -40.81 -61.18
N LYS A 454 30.92 -42.02 -61.24
CA LYS A 454 29.71 -42.20 -62.01
C LYS A 454 28.41 -41.90 -61.26
N THR A 455 28.47 -41.99 -59.97
CA THR A 455 27.33 -41.70 -59.06
C THR A 455 27.76 -40.81 -57.94
N GLN A 456 26.79 -40.18 -57.23
CA GLN A 456 27.04 -39.33 -56.07
C GLN A 456 27.61 -40.18 -54.92
N GLU A 457 27.15 -41.40 -54.73
CA GLU A 457 27.65 -42.31 -53.69
C GLU A 457 29.12 -42.65 -53.94
N GLU A 458 29.53 -42.94 -55.20
CA GLU A 458 30.95 -43.22 -55.55
C GLU A 458 31.81 -41.96 -55.26
N ALA A 459 31.35 -40.79 -55.59
CA ALA A 459 32.05 -39.53 -55.29
C ALA A 459 32.19 -39.32 -53.78
N SER A 460 31.11 -39.61 -53.01
CA SER A 460 31.10 -39.54 -51.53
C SER A 460 32.17 -40.48 -50.92
N ILE A 461 32.22 -41.70 -51.33
CA ILE A 461 33.19 -42.69 -50.83
C ILE A 461 34.62 -42.23 -51.10
N LYS A 462 34.94 -41.82 -52.31
CA LYS A 462 36.27 -41.34 -52.70
C LYS A 462 36.74 -40.13 -51.96
N LEU A 463 35.82 -39.18 -51.69
CA LEU A 463 36.11 -37.97 -50.92
C LEU A 463 36.38 -38.28 -49.47
N LYS A 464 35.63 -39.23 -48.85
CA LYS A 464 35.85 -39.72 -47.52
C LYS A 464 37.20 -40.44 -47.41
N GLU A 465 37.51 -41.35 -48.32
CA GLU A 465 38.77 -42.12 -48.30
C GLU A 465 39.98 -41.19 -48.48
N ARG A 466 39.87 -40.15 -49.28
CA ARG A 466 41.01 -39.26 -49.59
C ARG A 466 41.28 -38.18 -48.57
N PHE A 467 40.22 -37.51 -48.05
CA PHE A 467 40.30 -36.36 -47.17
C PHE A 467 39.82 -36.64 -45.75
N ASN A 468 39.38 -37.86 -45.46
CA ASN A 468 38.80 -38.25 -44.18
C ASN A 468 37.57 -37.39 -43.77
N PHE A 469 36.82 -36.91 -44.79
CA PHE A 469 35.58 -36.14 -44.52
C PHE A 469 34.48 -37.09 -44.03
N ASP A 470 33.58 -36.55 -43.20
CA ASP A 470 32.39 -37.27 -42.78
C ASP A 470 31.20 -37.02 -43.76
N ASP A 471 30.03 -37.59 -43.42
CA ASP A 471 28.83 -37.54 -44.25
C ASP A 471 28.32 -36.14 -44.46
N GLU A 472 28.35 -35.29 -43.38
CA GLU A 472 27.86 -33.89 -43.40
C GLU A 472 28.77 -33.00 -44.19
N GLN A 473 30.09 -33.14 -44.05
CA GLN A 473 31.10 -32.44 -44.83
C GLN A 473 31.03 -32.79 -46.34
N VAL A 474 31.00 -34.07 -46.64
CA VAL A 474 30.87 -34.51 -48.04
C VAL A 474 29.57 -34.03 -48.70
N LYS A 475 28.46 -34.09 -47.98
CA LYS A 475 27.18 -33.53 -48.48
C LYS A 475 27.31 -32.08 -48.76
N ALA A 476 27.88 -31.27 -47.85
CA ALA A 476 28.08 -29.85 -48.03
C ALA A 476 29.02 -29.53 -49.22
N ILE A 477 30.06 -30.32 -49.44
CA ILE A 477 31.01 -30.20 -50.56
C ILE A 477 30.29 -30.52 -51.90
N LEU A 478 29.51 -31.61 -51.97
CA LEU A 478 28.78 -31.99 -53.17
C LEU A 478 27.65 -31.00 -53.53
N ASP A 479 27.04 -30.36 -52.55
CA ASP A 479 26.03 -29.31 -52.74
C ASP A 479 26.66 -27.95 -53.08
N MET A 480 28.00 -27.85 -53.06
CA MET A 480 28.69 -26.59 -53.32
C MET A 480 28.66 -26.21 -54.81
N THR A 481 28.29 -24.98 -55.11
CA THR A 481 28.31 -24.48 -56.50
C THR A 481 29.73 -24.10 -56.90
N LEU A 482 30.10 -24.29 -58.18
CA LEU A 482 31.40 -23.93 -58.71
C LEU A 482 31.82 -22.46 -58.43
N ARG A 483 30.86 -21.57 -58.30
CA ARG A 483 31.12 -20.17 -57.91
C ARG A 483 31.79 -20.06 -56.52
N LYS A 484 31.45 -20.97 -55.59
CA LYS A 484 31.99 -20.95 -54.23
C LYS A 484 33.43 -21.49 -54.11
N LEU A 485 33.99 -21.99 -55.19
CA LEU A 485 35.38 -22.50 -55.22
C LEU A 485 36.40 -21.41 -55.55
N THR A 486 36.01 -20.13 -55.62
CA THR A 486 36.93 -19.02 -55.87
C THR A 486 37.69 -18.61 -54.61
N GLY A 487 38.89 -18.04 -54.75
CA GLY A 487 39.71 -17.59 -53.63
C GLY A 487 38.99 -16.56 -52.72
N LEU A 488 38.21 -15.66 -53.33
CA LEU A 488 37.43 -14.66 -52.57
C LEU A 488 36.36 -15.32 -51.66
N GLU A 489 35.76 -16.42 -52.10
CA GLU A 489 34.76 -17.15 -51.29
C GLU A 489 35.44 -17.99 -50.17
N ARG A 490 36.67 -18.52 -50.46
CA ARG A 490 37.50 -19.14 -49.43
C ARG A 490 37.79 -18.18 -48.25
N ASP A 491 38.18 -16.93 -48.54
CA ASP A 491 38.46 -15.92 -47.53
C ASP A 491 37.20 -15.63 -46.68
N LYS A 492 36.02 -15.58 -47.33
CA LYS A 492 34.75 -15.44 -46.59
C LYS A 492 34.41 -16.63 -45.71
N LEU A 493 34.69 -17.86 -46.15
CA LEU A 493 34.50 -19.06 -45.33
C LEU A 493 35.47 -19.07 -44.12
N SER A 494 36.70 -18.56 -44.32
CA SER A 494 37.69 -18.43 -43.26
C SER A 494 37.28 -17.35 -42.27
N ASP A 495 36.73 -16.21 -42.72
CA ASP A 495 36.22 -15.14 -41.84
C ASP A 495 34.99 -15.62 -41.05
N GLU A 496 34.05 -16.37 -41.70
CA GLU A 496 32.90 -17.00 -41.05
C GLU A 496 33.36 -17.98 -39.95
N LYS A 497 34.36 -18.82 -40.23
CA LYS A 497 34.95 -19.74 -39.27
C LYS A 497 35.53 -18.99 -38.07
N ALA A 498 36.36 -17.95 -38.31
CA ALA A 498 36.94 -17.17 -37.25
C ALA A 498 35.86 -16.48 -36.36
N GLY A 499 34.72 -16.04 -36.98
CA GLY A 499 33.58 -15.51 -36.26
C GLY A 499 32.96 -16.56 -35.35
N HIS A 500 32.70 -17.77 -35.84
CA HIS A 500 32.15 -18.85 -35.03
C HIS A 500 33.12 -19.34 -33.93
N GLU A 501 34.41 -19.35 -34.17
CA GLU A 501 35.41 -19.69 -33.14
C GLU A 501 35.39 -18.68 -31.99
N LYS A 502 35.28 -17.39 -32.32
CA LYS A 502 35.11 -16.34 -31.30
C LYS A 502 33.81 -16.51 -30.50
N ASP A 503 32.68 -16.75 -31.19
CA ASP A 503 31.39 -16.99 -30.56
C ASP A 503 31.45 -18.24 -29.64
N MET A 504 32.11 -19.31 -30.08
CA MET A 504 32.31 -20.52 -29.30
C MET A 504 33.15 -20.28 -28.01
N LEU A 505 34.16 -19.40 -28.08
CA LEU A 505 34.93 -19.01 -26.89
C LEU A 505 34.03 -18.26 -25.89
N GLU A 506 33.21 -17.33 -26.38
CA GLU A 506 32.27 -16.59 -25.55
C GLU A 506 31.22 -17.52 -24.93
N TYR A 507 30.62 -18.44 -25.72
CA TYR A 507 29.65 -19.42 -25.21
C TYR A 507 30.26 -20.36 -24.14
N ASN A 508 31.47 -20.82 -24.34
CA ASN A 508 32.18 -21.63 -23.35
C ASN A 508 32.46 -20.82 -22.07
N HIS A 509 32.77 -19.54 -22.18
CA HIS A 509 32.96 -18.65 -21.02
C HIS A 509 31.66 -18.48 -20.24
N ILE A 510 30.52 -18.23 -20.91
CA ILE A 510 29.20 -18.16 -20.28
C ILE A 510 28.84 -19.44 -19.55
N LEU A 511 29.16 -20.62 -20.11
CA LEU A 511 28.82 -21.90 -19.54
C LEU A 511 29.74 -22.32 -18.37
N SER A 512 30.98 -21.86 -18.36
CA SER A 512 32.00 -22.25 -17.37
C SER A 512 32.05 -21.31 -16.15
N ASP A 513 31.62 -20.04 -16.30
CA ASP A 513 31.69 -19.05 -15.26
C ASP A 513 30.29 -18.49 -14.93
N ALA A 514 29.78 -18.83 -13.74
CA ALA A 514 28.49 -18.37 -13.27
C ALA A 514 28.41 -16.84 -13.08
N ALA A 515 29.52 -16.20 -12.67
CA ALA A 515 29.56 -14.75 -12.49
C ALA A 515 29.52 -14.02 -13.84
N TYR A 516 30.16 -14.62 -14.87
CA TYR A 516 30.08 -14.09 -16.22
C TYR A 516 28.67 -14.24 -16.80
N LEU A 517 28.04 -15.42 -16.60
CA LEU A 517 26.63 -15.63 -17.00
C LEU A 517 25.71 -14.57 -16.35
N ASP A 518 25.88 -14.29 -15.06
CA ASP A 518 25.12 -13.27 -14.35
C ASP A 518 25.37 -11.87 -14.92
N SER A 519 26.59 -11.56 -15.33
CA SER A 519 26.92 -10.27 -15.97
C SER A 519 26.23 -10.10 -17.32
N VAL A 520 26.17 -11.18 -18.11
CA VAL A 520 25.43 -11.19 -19.40
C VAL A 520 23.94 -10.99 -19.15
N LEU A 521 23.40 -11.68 -18.18
CA LEU A 521 21.98 -11.59 -17.82
C LEU A 521 21.61 -10.18 -17.35
N MET A 522 22.41 -9.57 -16.47
CA MET A 522 22.21 -8.19 -16.01
C MET A 522 22.28 -7.19 -17.17
N LYS A 523 23.20 -7.39 -18.11
CA LYS A 523 23.30 -6.54 -19.30
C LYS A 523 22.05 -6.64 -20.18
N GLU A 524 21.56 -7.84 -20.45
CA GLU A 524 20.34 -8.06 -21.24
C GLU A 524 19.11 -7.44 -20.55
N MET A 525 18.99 -7.57 -19.22
CA MET A 525 17.92 -6.95 -18.43
C MET A 525 17.99 -5.41 -18.50
N GLN A 526 19.19 -4.83 -18.43
CA GLN A 526 19.37 -3.40 -18.57
C GLN A 526 18.95 -2.90 -19.96
N GLU A 527 19.32 -3.61 -21.03
CA GLU A 527 18.93 -3.28 -22.41
C GLU A 527 17.39 -3.30 -22.60
N ILE A 528 16.71 -4.27 -21.96
CA ILE A 528 15.24 -4.36 -21.99
C ILE A 528 14.63 -3.21 -21.17
N SER A 529 15.19 -2.92 -20.00
CA SER A 529 14.78 -1.81 -19.13
C SER A 529 14.88 -0.46 -19.84
N ASP A 530 16.01 -0.22 -20.52
CA ASP A 530 16.24 1.04 -21.27
C ASP A 530 15.29 1.19 -22.47
N LYS A 531 14.95 0.07 -23.11
CA LYS A 531 14.10 0.08 -24.30
C LYS A 531 12.61 0.18 -24.02
N PHE A 532 12.13 -0.46 -22.96
CA PHE A 532 10.71 -0.64 -22.65
C PHE A 532 10.27 -0.05 -21.31
N GLY A 533 11.22 0.35 -20.46
CA GLY A 533 10.94 0.96 -19.16
C GLY A 533 10.36 2.35 -19.32
N ASP A 534 9.30 2.62 -18.57
CA ASP A 534 8.62 3.91 -18.48
C ASP A 534 8.63 4.43 -17.03
N ASP A 535 8.08 5.62 -16.83
CA ASP A 535 7.96 6.21 -15.51
C ASP A 535 6.75 5.61 -14.77
N ARG A 536 6.83 5.63 -13.43
CA ARG A 536 5.75 5.20 -12.54
C ARG A 536 4.50 6.04 -12.79
N ARG A 537 3.34 5.38 -12.87
CA ARG A 537 2.02 6.02 -13.02
C ARG A 537 1.35 6.26 -11.67
N THR A 538 1.43 5.29 -10.75
CA THR A 538 0.78 5.34 -9.44
C THR A 538 1.65 6.10 -8.45
N GLU A 539 1.11 7.15 -7.85
CA GLU A 539 1.75 7.90 -6.77
C GLU A 539 1.65 7.15 -5.44
N ILE A 540 2.68 7.26 -4.61
CA ILE A 540 2.66 6.73 -3.24
C ILE A 540 2.70 7.91 -2.29
N SER A 541 1.63 8.08 -1.53
CA SER A 541 1.47 9.17 -0.56
C SER A 541 1.58 8.63 0.86
N ASP A 542 2.22 9.41 1.72
CA ASP A 542 2.31 9.12 3.16
C ASP A 542 1.00 9.49 3.90
N ILE A 543 -0.13 9.59 3.20
CA ILE A 543 -1.45 9.76 3.81
C ILE A 543 -1.76 8.51 4.63
N VAL A 544 -1.77 8.69 5.95
CA VAL A 544 -2.04 7.63 6.90
C VAL A 544 -3.53 7.30 6.91
N THR A 545 -3.87 6.07 6.60
CA THR A 545 -5.26 5.59 6.58
C THR A 545 -5.53 4.44 7.55
N SER A 546 -4.51 3.93 8.26
CA SER A 546 -4.61 2.83 9.23
C SER A 546 -3.66 3.02 10.42
N GLU A 547 -3.96 2.36 11.53
CA GLU A 547 -3.12 2.36 12.74
C GLU A 547 -1.75 1.67 12.51
N GLU A 548 -1.67 0.74 11.58
CA GLU A 548 -0.44 0.01 11.20
C GLU A 548 0.64 0.90 10.54
N ASP A 549 0.25 2.08 10.03
CA ASP A 549 1.20 3.05 9.46
C ASP A 549 1.88 3.90 10.54
N GLU A 550 1.48 3.78 11.82
CA GLU A 550 2.02 4.58 12.94
C GLU A 550 3.51 4.30 13.20
N ASP A 551 3.96 3.06 12.97
CA ASP A 551 5.36 2.66 13.16
C ASP A 551 6.32 3.37 12.20
N LEU A 552 5.82 3.81 11.05
CA LEU A 552 6.59 4.51 10.01
C LEU A 552 6.61 6.04 10.19
N ILE A 553 5.89 6.57 11.17
CA ILE A 553 5.83 8.01 11.47
C ILE A 553 6.88 8.36 12.50
N ALA A 554 7.74 9.33 12.19
CA ALA A 554 8.68 9.85 13.16
C ALA A 554 7.95 10.55 14.33
N ASP A 555 8.29 10.21 15.56
CA ASP A 555 7.72 10.86 16.74
C ASP A 555 8.39 12.23 16.97
N LYS A 556 7.68 13.31 16.63
CA LYS A 556 8.13 14.70 16.72
C LYS A 556 7.27 15.49 17.69
N SER A 557 7.86 16.49 18.35
CA SER A 557 7.11 17.48 19.16
C SER A 557 6.30 18.39 18.24
N ILE A 558 5.00 18.48 18.51
CA ILE A 558 4.04 19.27 17.76
C ILE A 558 3.29 20.24 18.66
N LEU A 559 2.99 21.41 18.12
CA LEU A 559 2.13 22.40 18.73
C LEU A 559 0.78 22.40 18.02
N ILE A 560 -0.28 22.10 18.76
CA ILE A 560 -1.65 22.04 18.28
C ILE A 560 -2.32 23.39 18.60
N ALA A 561 -2.85 24.06 17.58
CA ALA A 561 -3.58 25.31 17.73
C ALA A 561 -5.03 25.14 17.29
N LEU A 562 -5.97 25.54 18.15
CA LEU A 562 -7.42 25.57 17.85
C LEU A 562 -7.94 26.98 17.99
N THR A 563 -8.74 27.44 17.03
CA THR A 563 -9.42 28.73 17.08
C THR A 563 -10.81 28.63 17.70
N LYS A 564 -11.36 29.74 18.13
CA LYS A 564 -12.72 29.86 18.70
C LYS A 564 -13.82 29.37 17.73
N ASN A 565 -13.60 29.58 16.43
CA ASN A 565 -14.49 29.11 15.37
C ASN A 565 -14.22 27.66 14.93
N GLY A 566 -13.34 26.95 15.65
CA GLY A 566 -13.11 25.53 15.45
C GLY A 566 -12.14 25.20 14.31
N TYR A 567 -11.24 26.09 13.90
CA TYR A 567 -10.15 25.76 12.99
C TYR A 567 -8.96 25.23 13.75
N ILE A 568 -8.42 24.09 13.32
CA ILE A 568 -7.31 23.40 13.97
C ILE A 568 -6.17 23.14 13.02
N LYS A 569 -4.95 23.17 13.55
CA LYS A 569 -3.73 22.74 12.86
C LYS A 569 -2.68 22.26 13.86
N ARG A 570 -1.75 21.46 13.39
CA ARG A 570 -0.49 21.19 14.08
C ARG A 570 0.66 21.91 13.39
N MET A 571 1.68 22.27 14.15
CA MET A 571 2.90 22.93 13.68
C MET A 571 4.10 22.30 14.40
N SER A 572 5.31 22.43 13.83
CA SER A 572 6.52 22.11 14.60
C SER A 572 6.70 23.10 15.75
N SER A 573 7.13 22.60 16.91
CA SER A 573 7.42 23.45 18.07
C SER A 573 8.51 24.51 17.78
N ASP A 574 9.39 24.27 16.81
CA ASP A 574 10.56 25.11 16.48
C ASP A 574 10.21 26.39 15.71
N GLU A 575 8.98 26.52 15.22
CA GLU A 575 8.55 27.70 14.42
C GLU A 575 8.35 28.98 15.22
N PHE A 576 8.34 28.93 16.56
CA PHE A 576 8.09 30.09 17.44
C PHE A 576 9.34 30.53 18.19
N LYS A 577 9.93 31.65 17.76
CA LYS A 577 11.09 32.26 18.42
C LYS A 577 10.68 33.07 19.65
N MET A 578 11.48 33.05 20.73
CA MET A 578 11.31 33.81 21.97
C MET A 578 11.33 35.34 21.75
N GLN A 579 10.52 36.07 22.51
CA GLN A 579 10.53 37.54 22.60
C GLN A 579 10.73 38.00 24.05
N ASN A 580 11.46 39.09 24.24
CA ASN A 580 11.68 39.69 25.56
C ASN A 580 10.40 40.37 26.07
N ARG A 581 10.29 40.50 27.43
CA ARG A 581 9.21 41.19 28.13
C ARG A 581 8.98 42.60 27.54
N GLY A 582 7.68 42.91 27.28
CA GLY A 582 7.26 44.22 26.74
C GLY A 582 7.34 44.32 25.21
N GLY A 583 7.66 43.25 24.48
CA GLY A 583 7.62 43.20 23.03
C GLY A 583 6.19 43.31 22.48
N ILE A 584 6.09 43.73 21.21
CA ILE A 584 4.83 43.70 20.46
C ILE A 584 4.74 42.32 19.80
N GLY A 585 3.70 41.52 20.10
CA GLY A 585 3.52 40.14 19.63
C GLY A 585 3.55 40.01 18.10
N VAL A 586 3.70 38.80 17.62
CA VAL A 586 3.72 38.40 16.21
C VAL A 586 2.39 37.72 15.86
N THR A 587 1.86 37.97 14.67
CA THR A 587 0.65 37.30 14.20
C THR A 587 0.93 35.77 14.08
N GLY A 588 0.27 34.96 14.90
CA GLY A 588 0.47 33.52 15.00
C GLY A 588 -0.37 32.70 14.04
N MET A 589 -1.43 33.30 13.51
CA MET A 589 -2.36 32.65 12.55
C MET A 589 -3.09 33.72 11.75
N THR A 590 -3.29 33.50 10.45
CA THR A 590 -4.17 34.36 9.65
C THR A 590 -5.61 33.90 9.89
N THR A 591 -6.33 34.64 10.73
CA THR A 591 -7.73 34.36 11.04
C THR A 591 -8.64 35.20 10.11
N LYS A 592 -9.91 34.81 9.99
CA LYS A 592 -10.94 35.70 9.44
C LYS A 592 -11.21 36.84 10.44
N ASP A 593 -11.79 37.94 9.98
CA ASP A 593 -11.95 39.22 10.72
C ASP A 593 -12.60 39.13 12.13
N ASP A 594 -12.97 37.97 12.66
CA ASP A 594 -13.54 37.77 14.02
C ASP A 594 -13.17 36.45 14.65
N ASP A 595 -12.07 35.77 14.24
CA ASP A 595 -11.67 34.49 14.80
C ASP A 595 -10.36 34.59 15.58
N GLU A 596 -10.26 33.92 16.74
CA GLU A 596 -9.13 33.97 17.66
C GLU A 596 -8.63 32.56 17.99
N VAL A 597 -7.33 32.41 18.22
CA VAL A 597 -6.78 31.15 18.78
C VAL A 597 -7.26 31.04 20.23
N SER A 598 -7.99 29.97 20.53
CA SER A 598 -8.54 29.73 21.88
C SER A 598 -7.71 28.76 22.69
N ILE A 599 -7.13 27.74 22.05
CA ILE A 599 -6.35 26.67 22.71
C ILE A 599 -5.06 26.46 21.98
N LEU A 600 -3.99 26.30 22.74
CA LEU A 600 -2.67 25.92 22.25
C LEU A 600 -2.10 24.85 23.16
N THR A 601 -1.82 23.67 22.60
CA THR A 601 -1.38 22.50 23.37
C THR A 601 -0.17 21.88 22.73
N LEU A 602 0.87 21.57 23.54
CA LEU A 602 2.03 20.80 23.12
C LEU A 602 1.71 19.31 23.19
N SER A 603 2.08 18.58 22.14
CA SER A 603 1.91 17.12 22.06
C SER A 603 3.03 16.51 21.24
N ARG A 604 2.96 15.21 21.00
CA ARG A 604 3.85 14.48 20.07
C ARG A 604 3.01 13.84 18.95
N THR A 605 3.63 13.56 17.81
CA THR A 605 2.94 12.97 16.66
C THR A 605 2.27 11.64 16.98
N LYS A 606 2.92 10.78 17.76
CA LYS A 606 2.38 9.45 18.14
C LYS A 606 1.51 9.45 19.40
N ARG A 607 1.40 10.57 20.13
CA ARG A 607 0.58 10.62 21.37
C ARG A 607 -0.90 10.73 21.08
N ASP A 608 -1.69 10.20 22.02
CA ASP A 608 -3.12 10.40 22.05
C ASP A 608 -3.46 11.82 22.49
N VAL A 609 -4.33 12.44 21.72
CA VAL A 609 -4.88 13.76 21.97
C VAL A 609 -6.38 13.63 22.22
N LEU A 610 -6.81 13.98 23.41
CA LEU A 610 -8.21 13.97 23.82
C LEU A 610 -8.83 15.35 23.64
N PHE A 611 -9.96 15.39 22.96
CA PHE A 611 -10.73 16.59 22.71
C PHE A 611 -12.01 16.57 23.54
N PHE A 612 -12.15 17.49 24.46
CA PHE A 612 -13.32 17.61 25.33
C PHE A 612 -14.24 18.70 24.81
N THR A 613 -15.55 18.43 24.78
CA THR A 613 -16.53 19.33 24.17
C THR A 613 -17.47 19.98 25.18
N SER A 614 -18.14 21.05 24.77
CA SER A 614 -19.12 21.80 25.56
C SER A 614 -20.27 20.92 26.11
N VAL A 615 -20.64 19.88 25.37
CA VAL A 615 -21.67 18.93 25.79
C VAL A 615 -21.14 17.82 26.70
N GLY A 616 -19.88 17.88 27.13
CA GLY A 616 -19.26 16.88 28.01
C GLY A 616 -18.90 15.57 27.32
N LYS A 617 -18.72 15.54 26.01
CA LYS A 617 -18.14 14.40 25.28
C LYS A 617 -16.64 14.52 25.16
N VAL A 618 -16.01 13.39 24.92
CA VAL A 618 -14.57 13.27 24.61
C VAL A 618 -14.38 12.49 23.30
N TYR A 619 -13.46 12.98 22.47
CA TYR A 619 -12.98 12.33 21.25
C TYR A 619 -11.49 12.08 21.39
N ARG A 620 -10.98 11.02 20.78
CA ARG A 620 -9.57 10.63 20.79
C ARG A 620 -9.04 10.65 19.34
N VAL A 621 -7.89 11.29 19.14
CA VAL A 621 -7.20 11.40 17.86
C VAL A 621 -5.71 11.30 18.11
N ARG A 622 -4.96 10.62 17.25
CA ARG A 622 -3.49 10.62 17.30
C ARG A 622 -2.95 11.97 16.83
N GLY A 623 -1.85 12.44 17.40
CA GLY A 623 -1.24 13.71 17.05
C GLY A 623 -0.95 13.86 15.55
N TYR A 624 -0.50 12.78 14.89
CA TYR A 624 -0.23 12.77 13.45
C TYR A 624 -1.47 12.94 12.56
N GLN A 625 -2.65 12.60 13.06
CA GLN A 625 -3.92 12.74 12.33
C GLN A 625 -4.40 14.19 12.26
N ILE A 626 -3.86 15.06 13.11
CA ILE A 626 -4.15 16.49 13.06
C ILE A 626 -3.39 17.10 11.89
N PRO A 627 -4.06 17.87 11.01
CA PRO A 627 -3.43 18.41 9.80
C PRO A 627 -2.26 19.32 10.09
N GLU A 628 -1.18 19.15 9.35
CA GLU A 628 -0.02 20.01 9.40
C GLU A 628 -0.29 21.33 8.69
N GLY A 629 0.16 22.42 9.27
CA GLY A 629 -0.01 23.76 8.70
C GLY A 629 1.15 24.66 9.06
N SER A 630 1.54 25.54 8.12
CA SER A 630 2.53 26.58 8.40
C SER A 630 2.02 27.56 9.45
N ARG A 631 2.90 28.34 10.08
CA ARG A 631 2.56 29.34 11.10
C ARG A 631 1.41 30.28 10.68
N THR A 632 1.39 30.74 9.43
CA THR A 632 0.41 31.68 8.91
C THR A 632 -0.83 31.01 8.31
N SER A 633 -0.87 29.69 8.14
CA SER A 633 -2.03 28.99 7.58
C SER A 633 -3.22 29.04 8.52
N LYS A 634 -4.42 29.01 7.93
CA LYS A 634 -5.70 29.09 8.66
C LYS A 634 -6.04 27.80 9.43
N GLY A 635 -5.46 26.65 9.04
CA GLY A 635 -5.89 25.33 9.52
C GLY A 635 -7.18 24.85 8.86
N ILE A 636 -7.69 23.73 9.31
CA ILE A 636 -8.94 23.12 8.83
C ILE A 636 -10.00 23.07 9.94
N PRO A 637 -11.29 23.04 9.61
CA PRO A 637 -12.35 22.88 10.60
C PRO A 637 -12.24 21.55 11.34
N VAL A 638 -12.30 21.57 12.66
CA VAL A 638 -12.21 20.39 13.52
C VAL A 638 -13.33 19.36 13.24
N ILE A 639 -14.45 19.83 12.72
CA ILE A 639 -15.59 18.99 12.33
C ILE A 639 -15.23 18.02 11.17
N ASN A 640 -14.16 18.28 10.44
CA ASN A 640 -13.73 17.43 9.32
C ASN A 640 -13.16 16.06 9.80
N PHE A 641 -12.72 15.97 11.05
CA PHE A 641 -12.19 14.73 11.60
C PHE A 641 -12.80 14.30 12.93
N LEU A 642 -13.54 15.20 13.62
CA LEU A 642 -14.35 14.85 14.79
C LEU A 642 -15.84 14.87 14.43
N SER A 643 -16.59 13.83 14.78
CA SER A 643 -18.03 13.75 14.54
C SER A 643 -18.81 14.63 15.55
N LEU A 644 -18.60 15.94 15.47
CA LEU A 644 -19.27 16.89 16.38
C LEU A 644 -20.74 17.08 15.97
N ALA A 645 -21.61 17.22 16.98
CA ALA A 645 -23.01 17.61 16.76
C ALA A 645 -23.11 19.10 16.37
N LYS A 646 -24.28 19.51 15.90
CA LYS A 646 -24.56 20.91 15.64
C LYS A 646 -24.46 21.69 16.96
N ASP A 647 -23.72 22.81 16.94
CA ASP A 647 -23.43 23.67 18.12
C ASP A 647 -22.52 23.05 19.20
N GLU A 648 -21.95 21.87 18.98
CA GLU A 648 -20.93 21.27 19.84
C GLU A 648 -19.55 21.91 19.55
N ARG A 649 -18.88 22.41 20.58
CA ARG A 649 -17.57 23.08 20.48
C ARG A 649 -16.53 22.34 21.30
N VAL A 650 -15.30 22.28 20.82
CA VAL A 650 -14.15 21.79 21.60
C VAL A 650 -13.73 22.87 22.58
N LEU A 651 -13.66 22.54 23.87
CA LEU A 651 -13.33 23.46 24.94
C LEU A 651 -11.96 23.18 25.58
N GLU A 652 -11.47 21.95 25.49
CA GLU A 652 -10.17 21.59 26.03
C GLU A 652 -9.51 20.52 25.18
N ILE A 653 -8.21 20.61 25.00
CA ILE A 653 -7.36 19.62 24.33
C ILE A 653 -6.29 19.14 25.30
N LEU A 654 -6.24 17.84 25.56
CA LEU A 654 -5.31 17.24 26.48
C LEU A 654 -4.46 16.18 25.76
N SER A 655 -3.14 16.29 25.87
CA SER A 655 -2.21 15.23 25.48
C SER A 655 -2.02 14.29 26.67
N VAL A 656 -2.39 13.02 26.51
CA VAL A 656 -2.38 12.04 27.61
C VAL A 656 -1.20 11.08 27.45
N ASP A 657 -0.46 10.89 28.53
CA ASP A 657 0.54 9.84 28.66
C ASP A 657 -0.01 8.77 29.62
N ALA A 658 -0.30 7.59 29.08
CA ALA A 658 -0.99 6.53 29.82
C ALA A 658 -0.17 5.93 31.01
N HIS A 659 1.14 6.20 31.04
CA HIS A 659 2.01 5.59 32.07
C HIS A 659 2.07 6.36 33.40
N ASP A 660 1.88 7.70 33.39
CA ASP A 660 2.07 8.53 34.58
C ASP A 660 0.76 9.11 35.15
N GLN A 661 -0.36 8.98 34.46
CA GLN A 661 -1.61 9.67 34.78
C GLN A 661 -2.72 8.66 35.07
N LYS A 662 -3.26 8.70 36.30
CA LYS A 662 -4.31 7.75 36.76
C LYS A 662 -5.73 8.29 36.64
N TYR A 663 -5.90 9.61 36.76
CA TYR A 663 -7.22 10.24 36.81
C TYR A 663 -7.30 11.47 35.93
N LEU A 664 -8.50 11.72 35.42
CA LEU A 664 -8.89 13.00 34.82
C LEU A 664 -9.80 13.74 35.79
N VAL A 665 -9.46 14.99 36.07
CA VAL A 665 -10.22 15.92 36.90
C VAL A 665 -10.89 16.94 36.02
N PHE A 666 -12.21 17.02 36.07
CA PHE A 666 -13.06 17.92 35.29
C PHE A 666 -13.60 19.01 36.16
N VAL A 667 -13.65 20.24 35.68
CA VAL A 667 -14.30 21.35 36.37
C VAL A 667 -15.20 22.08 35.37
N THR A 668 -16.44 22.41 35.80
CA THR A 668 -17.39 23.20 35.01
C THR A 668 -17.31 24.68 35.36
N GLU A 669 -17.85 25.56 34.49
CA GLU A 669 -17.93 26.99 34.71
C GLU A 669 -18.64 27.33 36.04
N ASN A 670 -19.64 26.55 36.43
CA ASN A 670 -20.41 26.72 37.68
C ASN A 670 -19.75 26.03 38.90
N GLY A 671 -18.51 25.61 38.80
CA GLY A 671 -17.69 25.11 39.90
C GLY A 671 -18.03 23.71 40.37
N ILE A 672 -18.61 22.87 39.49
CA ILE A 672 -18.77 21.44 39.75
C ILE A 672 -17.46 20.75 39.38
N ILE A 673 -17.00 19.85 40.22
CA ILE A 673 -15.79 19.05 40.00
C ILE A 673 -16.12 17.55 39.95
N LYS A 674 -15.38 16.85 39.13
CA LYS A 674 -15.49 15.40 38.96
C LYS A 674 -14.09 14.81 38.78
N LYS A 675 -13.84 13.61 39.31
CA LYS A 675 -12.65 12.81 39.09
C LYS A 675 -13.05 11.44 38.49
N THR A 676 -12.38 11.01 37.43
CA THR A 676 -12.65 9.73 36.74
C THR A 676 -11.32 9.06 36.38
N SER A 677 -11.23 7.72 36.49
CA SER A 677 -10.03 6.98 36.05
C SER A 677 -9.77 7.16 34.54
N VAL A 678 -8.50 7.28 34.12
CA VAL A 678 -8.08 7.37 32.73
C VAL A 678 -8.47 6.09 31.96
N GLU A 679 -8.48 4.92 32.61
CA GLU A 679 -8.88 3.63 32.03
C GLU A 679 -10.29 3.66 31.43
N GLU A 680 -11.20 4.48 31.96
CA GLU A 680 -12.56 4.66 31.43
C GLU A 680 -12.58 5.28 30.02
N TYR A 681 -11.45 5.86 29.57
CA TYR A 681 -11.27 6.55 28.29
C TYR A 681 -10.33 5.82 27.32
N GLU A 682 -9.89 4.60 27.64
CA GLU A 682 -8.97 3.80 26.85
C GLU A 682 -9.54 3.48 25.46
N TYR A 683 -10.85 3.20 25.40
CA TYR A 683 -11.55 2.92 24.15
C TYR A 683 -12.61 3.99 23.87
N ILE A 684 -12.35 4.88 22.91
CA ILE A 684 -13.26 5.93 22.46
C ILE A 684 -13.60 5.70 20.98
N ASN A 685 -14.88 5.46 20.69
CA ASN A 685 -15.37 5.31 19.33
C ASN A 685 -15.29 6.64 18.56
N LYS A 686 -15.28 6.60 17.23
CA LYS A 686 -15.29 7.79 16.35
C LYS A 686 -16.46 8.75 16.63
N ALA A 687 -17.59 8.26 17.13
CA ALA A 687 -18.75 9.05 17.56
C ALA A 687 -18.55 9.78 18.88
N GLY A 688 -17.40 9.62 19.54
CA GLY A 688 -17.09 10.15 20.87
C GLY A 688 -17.75 9.35 22.00
N LYS A 689 -17.32 9.61 23.22
CA LYS A 689 -17.88 9.07 24.47
C LYS A 689 -18.33 10.20 25.39
N ILE A 690 -19.36 9.96 26.21
CA ILE A 690 -19.72 10.89 27.28
C ILE A 690 -18.62 10.85 28.37
N ALA A 691 -17.98 11.98 28.63
CA ALA A 691 -16.97 12.16 29.66
C ALA A 691 -17.55 12.73 30.92
N LEU A 692 -18.54 13.58 30.82
CA LEU A 692 -19.22 14.27 31.93
C LEU A 692 -20.67 14.57 31.51
N ASN A 693 -21.64 14.30 32.40
CA ASN A 693 -23.00 14.85 32.25
C ASN A 693 -23.02 16.28 32.76
N VAL A 694 -23.05 17.22 31.84
CA VAL A 694 -23.13 18.65 32.17
C VAL A 694 -24.57 19.01 32.50
N ARG A 695 -24.79 19.84 33.55
CA ARG A 695 -26.11 20.34 33.93
C ARG A 695 -26.61 21.38 32.92
N GLU A 696 -27.93 21.50 32.84
CA GLU A 696 -28.53 22.56 31.99
C GLU A 696 -28.08 23.95 32.45
N GLY A 697 -27.58 24.77 31.51
CA GLY A 697 -27.02 26.09 31.80
C GLY A 697 -25.60 26.09 32.37
N ASP A 698 -24.89 24.95 32.35
CA ASP A 698 -23.48 24.85 32.72
C ASP A 698 -22.65 24.40 31.49
N GLU A 699 -21.37 24.65 31.47
CA GLU A 699 -20.44 24.15 30.44
C GLU A 699 -19.18 23.58 31.13
N LEU A 700 -18.53 22.64 30.46
CA LEU A 700 -17.21 22.16 30.87
C LEU A 700 -16.22 23.36 30.76
N PHE A 701 -15.41 23.61 31.78
CA PHE A 701 -14.40 24.68 31.75
C PHE A 701 -13.01 24.14 31.40
N SER A 702 -12.52 23.15 32.13
CA SER A 702 -11.19 22.58 31.91
C SER A 702 -11.08 21.14 32.43
N VAL A 703 -10.10 20.41 31.93
CA VAL A 703 -9.76 19.05 32.32
C VAL A 703 -8.26 18.96 32.58
N LYS A 704 -7.87 18.39 33.73
CA LYS A 704 -6.48 18.10 34.09
C LYS A 704 -6.27 16.62 34.36
N ALA A 705 -5.12 16.09 33.95
CA ALA A 705 -4.72 14.73 34.31
C ALA A 705 -3.91 14.74 35.62
N THR A 706 -4.13 13.75 36.48
CA THR A 706 -3.50 13.65 37.80
C THR A 706 -3.09 12.22 38.13
N ASP A 707 -2.16 12.09 39.06
CA ASP A 707 -1.71 10.80 39.63
C ASP A 707 -2.55 10.33 40.84
N GLY A 708 -3.50 11.15 41.30
CA GLY A 708 -4.35 10.87 42.47
C GLY A 708 -3.84 11.44 43.79
N SER A 709 -2.67 12.13 43.82
CA SER A 709 -2.03 12.65 45.01
C SER A 709 -1.81 14.17 44.97
N ALA A 710 -2.45 14.89 44.05
CA ALA A 710 -2.27 16.31 43.87
C ALA A 710 -3.18 17.15 44.78
N LYS A 711 -2.81 18.42 45.05
CA LYS A 711 -3.75 19.43 45.52
C LYS A 711 -4.35 20.16 44.33
N ILE A 712 -5.66 20.34 44.34
CA ILE A 712 -6.43 20.99 43.28
C ILE A 712 -6.62 22.45 43.63
N LEU A 713 -6.32 23.32 42.65
CA LEU A 713 -6.53 24.77 42.75
C LEU A 713 -7.59 25.21 41.75
N ILE A 714 -8.65 25.85 42.20
CA ILE A 714 -9.71 26.42 41.35
C ILE A 714 -9.74 27.93 41.53
N GLY A 715 -9.48 28.65 40.48
CA GLY A 715 -9.57 30.11 40.42
C GLY A 715 -10.97 30.59 40.02
N THR A 716 -11.42 31.70 40.63
CA THR A 716 -12.73 32.30 40.37
C THR A 716 -12.60 33.72 39.88
N SER A 717 -13.53 34.17 39.03
CA SER A 717 -13.55 35.53 38.51
C SER A 717 -13.63 36.63 39.56
N ASN A 718 -14.01 36.30 40.83
CA ASN A 718 -14.00 37.18 42.00
C ASN A 718 -12.62 37.33 42.64
N GLY A 719 -11.52 36.97 41.90
CA GLY A 719 -10.15 37.13 42.39
C GLY A 719 -9.79 36.20 43.56
N LYS A 720 -10.43 35.04 43.69
CA LYS A 720 -10.20 34.05 44.77
C LYS A 720 -9.68 32.73 44.17
N ILE A 721 -8.87 32.04 44.99
CA ILE A 721 -8.41 30.68 44.68
C ILE A 721 -8.83 29.75 45.82
N CYS A 722 -9.46 28.62 45.48
CA CYS A 722 -9.79 27.55 46.41
C CYS A 722 -8.78 26.40 46.20
N MET A 723 -8.06 25.99 47.24
CA MET A 723 -7.12 24.89 47.18
C MET A 723 -7.55 23.81 48.18
N PHE A 724 -7.61 22.57 47.75
CA PHE A 724 -7.99 21.39 48.53
C PHE A 724 -7.32 20.14 48.03
N ASP A 725 -7.27 19.08 48.86
CA ASP A 725 -6.66 17.80 48.48
C ASP A 725 -7.54 17.06 47.47
N GLU A 726 -6.91 16.43 46.49
CA GLU A 726 -7.57 15.66 45.46
C GLU A 726 -8.41 14.49 46.04
N SER A 727 -8.02 13.94 47.15
CA SER A 727 -8.74 12.86 47.84
C SER A 727 -10.14 13.30 48.33
N ASP A 728 -10.40 14.62 48.50
CA ASP A 728 -11.72 15.17 48.82
C ASP A 728 -12.73 14.92 47.67
N VAL A 729 -12.23 14.57 46.47
CA VAL A 729 -13.03 14.23 45.30
C VAL A 729 -12.92 12.74 45.05
N ARG A 730 -13.98 11.99 45.43
CA ARG A 730 -14.03 10.54 45.11
C ARG A 730 -14.00 10.29 43.63
N SER A 731 -13.38 9.20 43.20
CA SER A 731 -13.48 8.72 41.80
C SER A 731 -14.93 8.36 41.45
N MET A 732 -15.40 8.78 40.29
CA MET A 732 -16.78 8.61 39.80
C MET A 732 -16.74 8.10 38.35
N GLY A 733 -17.78 7.30 38.01
CA GLY A 733 -17.92 6.80 36.64
C GLY A 733 -18.13 7.92 35.65
N ARG A 734 -17.90 7.61 34.40
CA ARG A 734 -17.86 8.54 33.26
C ARG A 734 -19.13 9.40 33.12
N THR A 735 -20.30 8.85 33.30
CA THR A 735 -21.60 9.54 33.16
C THR A 735 -22.05 10.36 34.40
N ALA A 736 -21.24 10.44 35.48
CA ALA A 736 -21.57 11.23 36.66
C ALA A 736 -21.50 12.74 36.38
N THR A 737 -22.36 13.52 36.99
CA THR A 737 -22.37 15.00 36.94
C THR A 737 -21.28 15.66 37.76
N GLY A 738 -20.78 14.97 38.79
CA GLY A 738 -19.81 15.54 39.72
C GLY A 738 -20.42 16.15 40.99
N VAL A 739 -19.57 16.80 41.79
CA VAL A 739 -19.88 17.40 43.08
C VAL A 739 -19.42 18.85 43.14
N LYS A 740 -19.90 19.64 44.10
CA LYS A 740 -19.50 21.04 44.26
C LYS A 740 -18.01 21.15 44.60
N GLY A 741 -17.20 21.75 43.68
CA GLY A 741 -15.76 21.96 43.85
C GLY A 741 -15.43 23.26 44.58
N VAL A 742 -16.08 24.36 44.23
CA VAL A 742 -15.87 25.71 44.78
C VAL A 742 -17.21 26.44 44.97
N ASN A 743 -17.25 27.34 45.89
CA ASN A 743 -18.37 28.30 46.03
C ASN A 743 -18.04 29.61 45.31
N LEU A 744 -18.66 29.83 44.20
CA LEU A 744 -18.36 30.94 43.30
C LEU A 744 -18.76 32.33 43.82
N ASP A 745 -19.73 32.41 44.77
CA ASP A 745 -20.21 33.71 45.33
C ASP A 745 -20.61 34.72 44.20
N GLY A 746 -21.30 34.23 43.16
CA GLY A 746 -21.74 34.99 42.02
C GLY A 746 -20.75 35.13 40.86
N GLY A 747 -19.54 34.56 40.96
CA GLY A 747 -18.56 34.53 39.87
C GLY A 747 -18.64 33.27 39.03
N LYS A 748 -17.63 33.10 38.15
CA LYS A 748 -17.40 31.88 37.34
C LYS A 748 -16.02 31.31 37.62
N VAL A 749 -15.79 30.06 37.28
CA VAL A 749 -14.44 29.43 37.25
C VAL A 749 -13.64 30.08 36.10
N ILE A 750 -12.38 30.41 36.39
CA ILE A 750 -11.46 31.03 35.42
C ILE A 750 -10.09 30.31 35.35
N GLY A 751 -9.89 29.25 36.15
CA GLY A 751 -8.66 28.49 36.14
C GLY A 751 -8.78 27.20 36.94
N LEU A 752 -8.16 26.14 36.44
CA LEU A 752 -7.94 24.86 37.07
C LEU A 752 -6.46 24.52 36.99
N ALA A 753 -5.82 24.22 38.11
CA ALA A 753 -4.44 23.78 38.16
C ALA A 753 -4.24 22.76 39.31
N THR A 754 -3.12 22.08 39.26
CA THR A 754 -2.71 21.09 40.27
C THR A 754 -1.36 21.46 40.90
N SER A 755 -1.11 21.07 42.16
CA SER A 755 0.17 21.32 42.83
C SER A 755 1.35 20.58 42.23
N LYS A 756 1.12 19.67 41.29
CA LYS A 756 2.17 18.93 40.56
C LYS A 756 2.73 19.72 39.37
N GLU A 757 2.02 20.77 38.96
CA GLU A 757 2.42 21.60 37.83
C GLU A 757 3.53 22.61 38.20
N GLY A 758 3.83 22.77 39.50
CA GLY A 758 4.89 23.69 39.98
C GLY A 758 4.72 24.09 41.45
N ASN A 759 5.54 25.06 41.86
CA ASN A 759 5.55 25.57 43.26
C ASN A 759 5.09 27.04 43.33
N MET A 760 4.76 27.68 42.20
CA MET A 760 4.34 29.08 42.12
C MET A 760 2.97 29.19 41.48
N VAL A 761 2.10 30.03 42.01
CA VAL A 761 0.81 30.35 41.39
C VAL A 761 0.95 31.58 40.52
N LEU A 762 0.82 31.42 39.21
CA LEU A 762 0.71 32.50 38.25
C LEU A 762 -0.72 33.06 38.28
N THR A 763 -0.88 34.36 38.43
CA THR A 763 -2.17 35.05 38.26
C THR A 763 -2.07 36.18 37.25
N VAL A 764 -3.02 36.25 36.32
CA VAL A 764 -3.03 37.27 35.28
C VAL A 764 -4.39 37.96 35.20
N SER A 765 -4.34 39.28 35.06
CA SER A 765 -5.52 40.15 34.99
C SER A 765 -5.81 40.60 33.56
N SER A 766 -7.04 41.04 33.31
CA SER A 766 -7.52 41.52 32.02
C SER A 766 -6.68 42.69 31.45
N LYS A 767 -6.12 43.55 32.31
CA LYS A 767 -5.29 44.69 31.89
C LYS A 767 -3.79 44.36 31.72
N GLY A 768 -3.42 43.07 31.59
CA GLY A 768 -2.04 42.66 31.36
C GLY A 768 -1.12 42.75 32.58
N ILE A 769 -1.67 42.77 33.79
CA ILE A 769 -0.93 42.73 35.04
C ILE A 769 -0.84 41.25 35.47
N ALA A 770 0.37 40.81 35.85
CA ALA A 770 0.62 39.45 36.33
C ALA A 770 1.54 39.41 37.54
N LYS A 771 1.55 38.30 38.22
CA LYS A 771 2.48 38.00 39.34
C LYS A 771 2.62 36.51 39.56
N LEU A 772 3.73 36.14 40.17
CA LEU A 772 3.97 34.83 40.74
C LEU A 772 3.82 34.91 42.28
N THR A 773 3.18 33.91 42.87
CA THR A 773 3.00 33.81 44.33
C THR A 773 3.31 32.36 44.76
N PRO A 774 4.13 32.13 45.80
CA PRO A 774 4.39 30.77 46.28
C PRO A 774 3.08 30.06 46.63
N ILE A 775 2.97 28.79 46.23
CA ILE A 775 1.75 27.99 46.47
C ILE A 775 1.43 27.88 47.97
N ASP A 776 2.43 27.90 48.82
CA ASP A 776 2.30 27.79 50.28
C ASP A 776 1.61 29.00 50.92
N GLU A 777 1.50 30.15 50.27
CA GLU A 777 0.70 31.27 50.70
C GLU A 777 -0.80 31.03 50.59
N TYR A 778 -1.22 29.97 49.90
CA TYR A 778 -2.60 29.57 49.81
C TYR A 778 -2.90 28.49 50.81
N ARG A 779 -3.71 28.82 51.83
CA ARG A 779 -4.13 27.83 52.81
C ARG A 779 -5.01 26.77 52.16
N GLU A 780 -4.81 25.55 52.53
CA GLU A 780 -5.70 24.45 52.23
C GLU A 780 -7.08 24.63 52.83
N THR A 781 -8.12 24.39 52.09
CA THR A 781 -9.52 24.53 52.51
C THR A 781 -10.26 23.23 52.12
N SER A 782 -11.45 23.02 52.74
CA SER A 782 -12.28 21.92 52.27
C SER A 782 -12.89 22.21 50.90
N ARG A 783 -13.14 21.17 50.13
CA ARG A 783 -13.88 21.23 48.88
C ARG A 783 -15.21 22.00 49.04
N GLY A 784 -15.57 22.86 48.12
CA GLY A 784 -16.78 23.71 48.14
C GLY A 784 -16.65 24.99 48.95
N ALA A 785 -15.45 25.34 49.42
CA ALA A 785 -15.19 26.61 50.07
C ALA A 785 -15.19 27.80 49.10
N LYS A 786 -15.27 29.04 49.63
CA LYS A 786 -15.18 30.28 48.81
C LYS A 786 -13.75 30.60 48.36
N GLY A 787 -12.74 29.89 48.86
CA GLY A 787 -11.33 30.18 48.62
C GLY A 787 -10.80 31.47 49.26
N VAL A 788 -9.56 31.81 48.98
CA VAL A 788 -8.85 33.00 49.50
C VAL A 788 -8.53 33.99 48.38
N LYS A 789 -8.53 35.29 48.72
CA LYS A 789 -8.23 36.36 47.76
C LYS A 789 -6.79 36.26 47.24
N THR A 790 -6.59 36.35 45.90
CA THR A 790 -5.29 36.29 45.26
C THR A 790 -4.88 37.56 44.55
N LEU A 791 -5.83 38.40 44.10
CA LEU A 791 -5.53 39.64 43.40
C LEU A 791 -6.15 40.81 44.13
N LYS A 792 -5.42 41.92 44.23
CA LYS A 792 -5.99 43.22 44.63
C LYS A 792 -6.53 43.88 43.42
N GLU A 793 -7.86 43.80 43.23
CA GLU A 793 -8.56 44.40 42.10
C GLU A 793 -8.59 45.92 42.23
N SER A 794 -8.38 46.61 41.12
CA SER A 794 -8.44 48.08 40.97
C SER A 794 -8.67 48.43 39.49
N ASP A 795 -8.98 49.67 39.17
CA ASP A 795 -9.12 50.16 37.78
C ASP A 795 -7.84 49.87 36.93
N ARG A 796 -6.69 49.81 37.61
CA ARG A 796 -5.38 49.50 36.98
C ARG A 796 -5.20 48.02 36.67
N THR A 797 -5.69 47.12 37.50
CA THR A 797 -5.50 45.70 37.32
C THR A 797 -6.61 45.08 36.50
N GLY A 798 -7.83 45.59 36.59
CA GLY A 798 -9.02 44.87 36.13
C GLY A 798 -9.27 43.58 36.93
N GLY A 799 -10.15 42.71 36.43
CA GLY A 799 -10.49 41.43 37.02
C GLY A 799 -9.47 40.36 36.70
N LEU A 800 -9.49 39.28 37.48
CA LEU A 800 -8.68 38.08 37.24
C LEU A 800 -9.24 37.32 36.01
N VAL A 801 -8.39 37.02 35.02
CA VAL A 801 -8.79 36.34 33.78
C VAL A 801 -8.38 34.90 33.80
N THR A 802 -7.17 34.60 34.32
CA THR A 802 -6.68 33.22 34.35
C THR A 802 -5.67 33.03 35.49
N MET A 803 -5.49 31.78 35.90
CA MET A 803 -4.49 31.34 36.83
C MET A 803 -3.92 29.97 36.43
N GLY A 804 -2.67 29.72 36.79
CA GLY A 804 -1.98 28.45 36.59
C GLY A 804 -0.98 28.20 37.70
N VAL A 805 -0.46 27.00 37.82
CA VAL A 805 0.67 26.63 38.68
C VAL A 805 1.89 26.36 37.81
N VAL A 806 3.04 26.90 38.20
CA VAL A 806 4.28 26.91 37.39
C VAL A 806 5.49 26.76 38.30
N HIS A 807 6.65 26.39 37.75
CA HIS A 807 7.94 26.42 38.42
C HIS A 807 8.59 27.80 38.38
N GLY A 808 8.25 28.64 37.41
CA GLY A 808 8.71 30.01 37.26
C GLY A 808 9.84 30.19 36.25
N ASP A 809 10.29 29.12 35.60
CA ASP A 809 11.24 29.08 34.49
C ASP A 809 10.57 28.83 33.15
N GLU A 810 9.25 28.49 33.14
CA GLU A 810 8.49 28.24 31.96
C GLU A 810 8.28 29.51 31.14
N GLN A 811 7.78 29.28 29.94
CA GLN A 811 7.36 30.34 29.02
C GLN A 811 5.82 30.38 28.99
N ILE A 812 5.30 31.53 28.72
CA ILE A 812 3.87 31.72 28.50
C ILE A 812 3.59 32.30 27.14
N LEU A 813 2.52 31.83 26.53
CA LEU A 813 1.92 32.41 25.36
C LEU A 813 0.66 33.17 25.77
N ILE A 814 0.64 34.46 25.53
CA ILE A 814 -0.45 35.37 25.84
C ILE A 814 -1.23 35.59 24.56
N ILE A 815 -2.55 35.48 24.64
CA ILE A 815 -3.49 35.70 23.55
C ILE A 815 -4.41 36.86 23.93
N THR A 816 -4.50 37.88 23.07
CA THR A 816 -5.42 38.99 23.26
C THR A 816 -6.73 38.79 22.47
N ASP A 817 -7.80 39.49 22.87
CA ASP A 817 -9.07 39.48 22.14
C ASP A 817 -8.95 40.09 20.74
N GLY A 818 -7.90 40.86 20.44
CA GLY A 818 -7.54 41.34 19.12
C GLY A 818 -6.69 40.38 18.28
N GLY A 819 -6.49 39.09 18.70
CA GLY A 819 -5.75 38.06 17.96
C GLY A 819 -4.21 38.22 18.00
N THR A 820 -3.70 39.09 18.90
CA THR A 820 -2.25 39.26 19.08
C THR A 820 -1.71 38.15 19.96
N LEU A 821 -0.67 37.48 19.48
CA LEU A 821 0.07 36.41 20.17
C LEU A 821 1.41 36.92 20.66
N MET A 822 1.74 36.71 21.93
CA MET A 822 3.03 37.07 22.50
C MET A 822 3.56 35.94 23.38
N ARG A 823 4.80 35.50 23.11
CA ARG A 823 5.54 34.53 23.92
C ARG A 823 6.54 35.25 24.79
N THR A 824 6.53 35.03 26.12
CA THR A 824 7.46 35.62 27.08
C THR A 824 7.81 34.61 28.15
N SER A 825 9.02 34.81 28.80
CA SER A 825 9.45 33.94 29.89
C SER A 825 8.92 34.44 31.23
N LEU A 826 8.55 33.50 32.13
CA LEU A 826 8.15 33.78 33.51
C LEU A 826 9.31 34.17 34.40
N THR A 827 10.56 33.88 34.06
CA THR A 827 11.77 34.28 34.81
C THR A 827 11.86 35.78 35.03
N GLN A 828 11.20 36.58 34.20
CA GLN A 828 11.16 38.05 34.33
C GLN A 828 10.06 38.55 35.27
N LEU A 829 9.19 37.68 35.82
CA LEU A 829 8.15 38.06 36.75
C LEU A 829 8.65 37.97 38.19
N PRO A 830 8.56 39.05 38.96
CA PRO A 830 8.93 39.02 40.37
C PRO A 830 7.88 38.24 41.20
N THR A 831 8.37 37.59 42.22
CA THR A 831 7.50 36.95 43.25
C THR A 831 6.85 38.02 44.13
N HIS A 832 5.55 37.91 44.32
CA HIS A 832 4.74 38.80 45.12
C HIS A 832 3.82 38.05 46.06
N GLY A 833 3.56 38.65 47.23
CA GLY A 833 2.60 38.08 48.16
C GLY A 833 1.18 37.98 47.56
N ARG A 834 0.41 37.07 48.18
CA ARG A 834 -0.92 36.66 47.71
C ARG A 834 -1.88 37.80 47.36
N TYR A 835 -2.04 38.80 48.26
CA TYR A 835 -2.99 39.91 48.07
C TYR A 835 -2.28 41.20 47.61
N THR A 836 -1.71 41.18 46.41
CA THR A 836 -1.01 42.31 45.77
C THR A 836 -1.51 42.53 44.34
N SER A 837 -1.18 43.65 43.74
CA SER A 837 -1.62 44.05 42.39
C SER A 837 -0.76 43.41 41.28
N GLY A 838 0.50 43.01 41.55
CA GLY A 838 1.42 42.47 40.52
C GLY A 838 2.09 43.56 39.67
N VAL A 839 2.75 43.15 38.60
CA VAL A 839 3.53 43.97 37.66
C VAL A 839 2.99 43.83 36.24
N LYS A 840 3.31 44.82 35.40
CA LYS A 840 2.90 44.80 33.96
C LYS A 840 3.68 43.68 33.25
N LEU A 841 2.95 42.77 32.70
CA LEU A 841 3.46 41.64 31.90
C LEU A 841 3.53 41.99 30.41
N VAL A 842 2.49 42.60 29.90
CA VAL A 842 2.32 42.96 28.47
C VAL A 842 1.78 44.36 28.34
N THR A 843 2.12 45.04 27.22
CA THR A 843 1.49 46.29 26.82
C THR A 843 0.43 45.95 25.81
N LEU A 844 -0.83 46.10 26.21
CA LEU A 844 -1.98 45.90 25.34
C LEU A 844 -2.19 47.16 24.50
N ARG A 845 -2.74 47.00 23.30
CA ARG A 845 -3.22 48.12 22.46
C ARG A 845 -4.47 48.74 23.07
N ASP A 846 -4.83 49.96 22.64
CA ASP A 846 -6.02 50.60 23.15
C ASP A 846 -7.26 49.72 22.88
N SER A 847 -8.03 49.47 23.95
CA SER A 847 -9.21 48.58 24.01
C SER A 847 -8.99 47.06 24.02
N GLU A 848 -7.79 46.56 23.86
CA GLU A 848 -7.53 45.10 23.98
C GLU A 848 -7.47 44.62 25.42
N ASN A 849 -7.92 43.39 25.64
CA ASN A 849 -7.77 42.65 26.90
C ASN A 849 -7.11 41.27 26.64
N ILE A 850 -6.54 40.70 27.72
CA ILE A 850 -6.08 39.32 27.60
C ILE A 850 -7.30 38.40 27.56
N ALA A 851 -7.35 37.56 26.51
CA ALA A 851 -8.38 36.54 26.29
C ALA A 851 -8.00 35.22 26.96
N SER A 852 -6.78 34.71 26.73
CA SER A 852 -6.29 33.47 27.36
C SER A 852 -4.76 33.45 27.45
N ILE A 853 -4.24 32.47 28.23
CA ILE A 853 -2.82 32.21 28.38
C ILE A 853 -2.59 30.69 28.32
N SER A 854 -1.59 30.28 27.55
CA SER A 854 -1.06 28.92 27.55
C SER A 854 0.33 28.89 28.16
N ILE A 855 0.56 27.98 29.08
CA ILE A 855 1.87 27.73 29.74
C ILE A 855 2.63 26.71 28.86
N LEU A 856 3.85 27.05 28.49
CA LEU A 856 4.74 26.20 27.72
C LEU A 856 5.91 25.79 28.61
N PRO A 857 6.39 24.54 28.54
CA PRO A 857 7.59 24.11 29.23
C PRO A 857 8.81 25.01 28.89
N SER A 858 9.82 25.04 29.79
CA SER A 858 11.07 25.72 29.47
C SER A 858 11.81 24.99 28.33
N ASP A 859 12.60 25.74 27.51
CA ASP A 859 13.36 25.12 26.38
C ASP A 859 14.36 24.05 26.88
N GLU A 860 14.89 24.20 28.11
CA GLU A 860 15.77 23.22 28.79
C GLU A 860 15.01 21.92 29.16
N SER A 861 13.73 22.00 29.53
CA SER A 861 12.92 20.81 29.86
C SER A 861 12.50 20.03 28.59
N ILE A 862 12.38 20.70 27.46
CA ILE A 862 12.11 20.05 26.15
C ILE A 862 13.37 19.32 25.69
N ASP A 863 14.57 19.93 25.83
CA ASP A 863 15.86 19.35 25.45
C ASP A 863 16.26 18.16 26.37
N THR A 864 15.99 18.24 27.68
CA THR A 864 16.28 17.14 28.61
C THR A 864 15.31 15.97 28.46
N SER A 865 14.02 16.20 28.24
CA SER A 865 13.05 15.11 27.99
C SER A 865 13.26 14.45 26.62
N ALA A 866 13.71 15.17 25.61
CA ALA A 866 14.12 14.61 24.33
C ALA A 866 15.38 13.77 24.45
N LYS A 867 16.42 14.27 25.18
CA LYS A 867 17.66 13.54 25.44
C LYS A 867 17.47 12.31 26.33
N GLU A 868 16.60 12.39 27.34
CA GLU A 868 16.29 11.23 28.21
C GLU A 868 15.49 10.17 27.45
N SER A 869 14.59 10.56 26.53
CA SER A 869 13.87 9.59 25.69
C SER A 869 14.77 9.00 24.60
N ASP A 870 15.66 9.80 24.02
CA ASP A 870 16.63 9.33 23.03
C ASP A 870 17.72 8.45 23.68
N GLU A 871 18.18 8.76 24.92
CA GLU A 871 19.08 7.89 25.68
C GLU A 871 18.39 6.60 26.16
N LYS A 872 17.09 6.62 26.42
CA LYS A 872 16.32 5.43 26.79
C LYS A 872 16.06 4.53 25.58
N ALA A 873 15.69 5.12 24.45
CA ALA A 873 15.56 4.41 23.17
C ALA A 873 16.89 3.80 22.71
N ALA A 874 18.00 4.56 22.82
CA ALA A 874 19.33 4.05 22.49
C ALA A 874 19.80 2.93 23.44
N LYS A 875 19.40 2.97 24.72
CA LYS A 875 19.70 1.88 25.69
C LYS A 875 18.82 0.66 25.48
N GLU A 876 17.59 0.83 25.01
CA GLU A 876 16.71 -0.27 24.62
C GLU A 876 17.19 -0.92 23.31
N GLU A 877 17.64 -0.16 22.31
CA GLU A 877 18.29 -0.68 21.11
C GLU A 877 19.63 -1.38 21.41
N GLU A 878 20.48 -0.84 22.33
CA GLU A 878 21.71 -1.52 22.75
C GLU A 878 21.43 -2.81 23.56
N GLN A 879 20.32 -2.89 24.31
CA GLN A 879 19.90 -4.11 24.99
C GLN A 879 19.35 -5.17 24.02
N GLU A 880 18.49 -4.78 23.07
CA GLU A 880 18.01 -5.66 21.99
C GLU A 880 19.17 -6.16 21.11
N ASP A 881 20.12 -5.30 20.75
CA ASP A 881 21.30 -5.67 19.96
C ASP A 881 22.26 -6.59 20.76
N SER A 882 22.31 -6.45 22.09
CA SER A 882 23.08 -7.33 22.97
C SER A 882 22.40 -8.69 23.19
N GLU A 883 21.08 -8.73 23.30
CA GLU A 883 20.29 -9.96 23.39
C GLU A 883 20.34 -10.74 22.05
N ASN A 884 20.21 -10.05 20.91
CA ASN A 884 20.36 -10.66 19.60
C ASN A 884 21.77 -11.21 19.33
N LYS A 885 22.83 -10.57 19.85
CA LYS A 885 24.20 -11.09 19.78
C LYS A 885 24.43 -12.29 20.71
N ILE A 886 23.74 -12.35 21.84
CA ILE A 886 23.78 -13.48 22.78
C ILE A 886 23.04 -14.67 22.18
N ASP A 887 21.88 -14.46 21.55
CA ASP A 887 21.13 -15.53 20.88
C ASP A 887 21.86 -16.05 19.63
N ALA A 888 22.51 -15.18 18.85
CA ALA A 888 23.38 -15.60 17.75
C ALA A 888 24.59 -16.42 18.21
N ALA A 889 25.24 -16.02 19.33
CA ALA A 889 26.35 -16.74 19.91
C ALA A 889 25.91 -18.09 20.54
N LEU A 890 24.73 -18.16 21.12
CA LEU A 890 24.14 -19.41 21.62
C LEU A 890 23.80 -20.38 20.48
N THR A 891 23.27 -19.87 19.37
CA THR A 891 22.98 -20.65 18.17
C THR A 891 24.25 -21.20 17.53
N GLU A 892 25.33 -20.39 17.51
CA GLU A 892 26.64 -20.82 17.00
C GLU A 892 27.32 -21.83 17.94
N MET A 893 27.12 -21.73 19.25
CA MET A 893 27.58 -22.74 20.21
C MET A 893 26.80 -24.07 20.09
N LEU A 894 25.49 -24.02 19.83
CA LEU A 894 24.69 -25.24 19.63
C LEU A 894 25.08 -25.97 18.35
N HIS A 895 25.38 -25.24 17.27
CA HIS A 895 25.90 -25.89 16.04
C HIS A 895 27.31 -26.46 16.17
N ARG A 896 28.17 -25.88 17.03
CA ARG A 896 29.49 -26.48 17.32
C ARG A 896 29.46 -27.73 18.19
N SER A 897 28.39 -27.94 18.95
CA SER A 897 28.24 -29.14 19.78
C SER A 897 27.68 -30.34 19.03
N GLU A 898 27.20 -30.19 17.79
CA GLU A 898 26.72 -31.26 16.94
C GLU A 898 27.78 -31.83 15.97
N ASP A 899 28.91 -31.09 15.76
CA ASP A 899 30.00 -31.53 14.86
C ASP A 899 31.17 -32.28 15.56
N ASP A 900 31.17 -32.38 16.90
CA ASP A 900 32.26 -33.02 17.69
C ASP A 900 31.89 -34.41 18.25
N GLY A 901 31.14 -35.18 17.49
CA GLY A 901 30.71 -36.55 17.83
C GLY A 901 31.04 -37.58 16.74
N GLY A 902 32.29 -37.94 16.56
CA GLY A 902 32.53 -39.16 15.75
C GLY A 902 33.91 -39.35 15.14
N SER A 903 34.71 -40.08 15.85
CA SER A 903 35.65 -41.16 15.50
C SER A 903 37.11 -40.91 15.79
N ASP A 904 37.49 -41.53 16.88
CA ASP A 904 38.82 -41.98 17.30
C ASP A 904 39.14 -43.25 16.54
N GLU A 905 40.30 -43.34 15.84
CA GLU A 905 41.15 -44.48 15.59
C GLU A 905 42.36 -44.00 14.77
N GLY A 906 43.50 -43.84 15.38
CA GLY A 906 44.51 -44.83 15.59
C GLY A 906 45.70 -44.68 14.63
N SER A 907 46.92 -44.55 15.22
CA SER A 907 48.29 -44.87 14.70
C SER A 907 48.88 -43.79 13.76
N GLY A 908 49.97 -43.22 14.10
CA GLY A 908 51.31 -43.74 14.41
C GLY A 908 52.34 -42.97 13.61
N GLU A 909 53.31 -42.38 14.32
CA GLU A 909 54.71 -42.21 13.95
C GLU A 909 55.13 -41.46 12.68
N ASP A 910 55.92 -40.51 12.95
CA ASP A 910 57.31 -40.21 12.63
C ASP A 910 57.62 -39.06 11.64
N ASP A 911 58.37 -38.14 12.21
CA ASP A 911 59.61 -37.46 11.77
C ASP A 911 59.65 -36.50 10.59
N ASP A 912 60.19 -35.35 11.01
CA ASP A 912 61.21 -34.51 10.38
C ASP A 912 60.97 -33.71 9.10
N ILE A 913 61.20 -32.47 9.34
CA ILE A 913 61.77 -31.32 8.57
C ILE A 913 60.78 -30.17 8.36
#